data_f184b7cc456a0fd08ee67eb2d10dea01
#
_entry.id   f184b7cc456a0fd08ee67eb2d10dea01
#
_cell.length_a   1.000
_cell.length_b   1.000
_cell.length_c   1.000
_cell.angle_alpha   90.00
_cell.angle_beta   90.00
_cell.angle_gamma   90.00
#
_symmetry.space_group_name_H-M   'P 1'
#
loop_
_entity.id
_entity.type
_entity.pdbx_description
1 polymer ?
#
loop_
_entity_poly.entity_id
_entity_poly.type
_entity_poly.pdbx_seq_one_letter_code
_entity_poly.pdbx_strand_id
1 'polypeptide(L)'
;MMVIAVRKKETHNSMHLIFKNLRTMSVKGLFFVILAFSSGMLYAASEKQASKTYAERLNAMQAEAALQNEDAIQTPPQKNRQDTSLKATRNLYFGDTHVHTALSFDSYLSGNRVGLRDAYRFANGKSLTLHTGELLQLSQPLDFVVMTDHAEGFGLFVTCARKDLKPEQLAFCESLDRPSKKLFRSLRAEGEKRPPRRPQALYGDNAERSKIDAQSTWGVIVATAEEFNKPGEFTAFAGYEYSPPLPMKGKVHRNVIFKNSETSKHAVSAFDADTVLDLWRSLELSCTGKCDFLTIPHNMNKTWGLAYSGMTIDGDEYSQKDWALRGRNEPLAEIFQIKGSSECGYDVGASDEECNFELVVPICGAEEAPGCSGRTSFIREGLKIGLQLEAEFGFNPIQTGFIGSTDAHNSNPGDTEEYDYRGATGEHESPARKRLGLTAAVKTFDRQSPTLVKNPGGLAAVWAKENTREAIFDAMRKRETYATSGGRIYLRFFAGWDFPRDIFETSDILETAYKRGVPMGSDLSGVVDETKSPEFLVWAAKDPNGANLQRVQVIKGWIEDGESKEKVFDVACSDGLYPDPNTNRCADNGAQVNLKTCAVSSQEGDAEIKVKWKDPEFDSKKSSFYYIRVLENPSCRWSTYDALRLGVEPVASVPATIQERAWSSPIWYKP
;
A
#
# COMPACT_ATOMS: atom_id res chain seq x y z
N MET A 1 47.88 37.89 -11.08
CA MET A 1 48.90 36.93 -11.53
C MET A 1 49.83 36.67 -10.37
N MET A 2 49.46 35.81 -9.44
CA MET A 2 50.32 35.23 -8.37
C MET A 2 49.43 34.64 -7.30
N VAL A 3 48.99 33.41 -7.43
CA VAL A 3 48.53 32.46 -6.38
C VAL A 3 48.22 31.10 -7.02
N ILE A 4 49.20 30.43 -7.62
CA ILE A 4 49.11 28.97 -7.90
C ILE A 4 50.55 28.42 -7.85
N ALA A 5 51.11 28.30 -6.67
CA ALA A 5 52.44 27.64 -6.55
C ALA A 5 52.76 27.06 -5.15
N VAL A 6 51.79 26.84 -4.25
CA VAL A 6 52.12 26.41 -2.87
C VAL A 6 51.46 25.08 -2.41
N ARG A 7 50.76 24.33 -3.25
CA ARG A 7 50.07 23.08 -2.77
C ARG A 7 50.67 21.75 -3.23
N LYS A 8 51.88 21.71 -3.76
CA LYS A 8 52.53 20.44 -4.22
C LYS A 8 53.70 19.95 -3.38
N LYS A 9 54.03 20.62 -2.28
CA LYS A 9 55.19 20.23 -1.44
C LYS A 9 54.84 19.55 -0.10
N GLU A 10 53.59 19.61 0.36
CA GLU A 10 53.23 19.06 1.69
C GLU A 10 52.84 17.57 1.70
N THR A 11 52.50 16.99 0.55
CA THR A 11 52.08 15.57 0.48
C THR A 11 53.24 14.59 0.44
N HIS A 12 54.50 15.04 0.13
CA HIS A 12 55.66 14.13 0.08
C HIS A 12 56.39 14.00 1.42
N ASN A 13 56.27 14.98 2.30
CA ASN A 13 56.93 14.91 3.62
C ASN A 13 56.12 14.10 4.66
N SER A 14 54.83 13.95 4.51
CA SER A 14 53.98 13.17 5.44
C SER A 14 54.17 11.67 5.28
N MET A 15 54.50 11.17 4.09
CA MET A 15 54.77 9.74 3.88
C MET A 15 56.11 9.28 4.38
N HIS A 16 57.14 10.13 4.49
CA HIS A 16 58.47 9.77 4.98
C HIS A 16 58.53 9.71 6.51
N LEU A 17 57.65 10.39 7.23
CA LEU A 17 57.56 10.35 8.71
C LEU A 17 56.86 9.08 9.22
N ILE A 18 55.96 8.52 8.45
CA ILE A 18 55.21 7.32 8.84
C ILE A 18 56.08 6.07 8.78
N PHE A 19 57.02 5.98 7.85
CA PHE A 19 57.95 4.81 7.73
C PHE A 19 59.09 4.79 8.75
N LYS A 20 59.42 5.88 9.41
CA LYS A 20 60.50 5.93 10.41
C LYS A 20 60.06 5.45 11.81
N ASN A 21 58.75 5.43 12.11
CA ASN A 21 58.21 5.05 13.42
C ASN A 21 57.73 3.60 13.49
N LEU A 22 57.82 2.82 12.40
CA LEU A 22 57.38 1.40 12.36
C LEU A 22 58.38 0.39 12.96
N ARG A 23 59.58 0.84 13.36
CA ARG A 23 60.62 -0.06 13.92
C ARG A 23 60.56 -0.31 15.43
N THR A 24 59.61 0.32 16.15
CA THR A 24 59.52 0.21 17.60
C THR A 24 58.12 -0.12 18.16
N MET A 25 57.21 -0.57 17.34
CA MET A 25 55.87 -0.95 17.79
C MET A 25 55.79 -2.44 18.13
N SER A 26 55.22 -2.74 19.31
CA SER A 26 54.94 -4.14 19.72
C SER A 26 53.90 -4.79 18.82
N VAL A 27 53.90 -6.14 18.76
CA VAL A 27 53.02 -6.97 17.92
C VAL A 27 51.54 -6.58 18.08
N LYS A 28 51.09 -6.03 19.23
CA LYS A 28 49.72 -5.53 19.43
C LYS A 28 49.45 -4.22 18.70
N GLY A 29 50.44 -3.35 18.51
CA GLY A 29 50.27 -2.10 17.75
C GLY A 29 50.19 -2.33 16.25
N LEU A 30 50.87 -3.37 15.75
CA LEU A 30 50.84 -3.74 14.33
C LEU A 30 49.46 -4.28 13.91
N PHE A 31 48.79 -5.02 14.80
CA PHE A 31 47.42 -5.52 14.56
C PHE A 31 46.38 -4.40 14.46
N PHE A 32 46.52 -3.33 15.25
CA PHE A 32 45.60 -2.18 15.22
C PHE A 32 45.80 -1.34 13.95
N VAL A 33 47.02 -1.22 13.46
CA VAL A 33 47.30 -0.47 12.22
C VAL A 33 46.82 -1.25 11.00
N ILE A 34 46.98 -2.59 10.99
CA ILE A 34 46.50 -3.45 9.89
C ILE A 34 44.93 -3.47 9.89
N LEU A 35 44.28 -3.49 11.04
CA LEU A 35 42.82 -3.42 11.12
C LEU A 35 42.27 -2.04 10.67
N ALA A 36 42.95 -0.93 10.97
CA ALA A 36 42.55 0.39 10.51
C ALA A 36 42.75 0.56 8.99
N PHE A 37 43.80 -0.04 8.41
CA PHE A 37 44.01 -0.03 6.94
C PHE A 37 43.06 -0.99 6.21
N SER A 38 42.72 -2.14 6.79
CA SER A 38 41.73 -3.06 6.20
C SER A 38 40.33 -2.48 6.29
N SER A 39 39.97 -1.79 7.38
CA SER A 39 38.66 -1.07 7.50
C SER A 39 38.57 0.12 6.54
N GLY A 40 39.64 0.87 6.32
CA GLY A 40 39.71 1.97 5.37
C GLY A 40 39.65 1.49 3.91
N MET A 41 40.28 0.38 3.58
CA MET A 41 40.19 -0.24 2.25
C MET A 41 38.82 -0.88 1.98
N LEU A 42 38.19 -1.48 2.98
CA LEU A 42 36.81 -1.98 2.89
C LEU A 42 35.82 -0.83 2.74
N TYR A 43 36.03 0.30 3.42
CA TYR A 43 35.19 1.50 3.26
C TYR A 43 35.38 2.15 1.88
N ALA A 44 36.62 2.27 1.40
CA ALA A 44 36.92 2.78 0.04
C ALA A 44 36.47 1.82 -1.08
N ALA A 45 36.47 0.50 -0.84
CA ALA A 45 35.94 -0.49 -1.77
C ALA A 45 34.39 -0.44 -1.81
N SER A 46 33.73 -0.20 -0.65
CA SER A 46 32.27 -0.01 -0.60
C SER A 46 31.84 1.29 -1.28
N GLU A 47 32.60 2.38 -1.14
CA GLU A 47 32.34 3.63 -1.87
C GLU A 47 32.56 3.49 -3.38
N LYS A 48 33.54 2.73 -3.84
CA LYS A 48 33.73 2.42 -5.26
C LYS A 48 32.61 1.54 -5.84
N GLN A 49 32.01 0.67 -5.03
CA GLN A 49 30.88 -0.14 -5.44
C GLN A 49 29.55 0.65 -5.41
N ALA A 50 29.48 1.70 -4.58
CA ALA A 50 28.35 2.63 -4.53
C ALA A 50 28.32 3.64 -5.69
N SER A 51 29.42 3.79 -6.45
CA SER A 51 29.58 4.81 -7.50
C SER A 51 29.27 4.35 -8.92
N LYS A 52 28.67 3.17 -9.12
CA LYS A 52 28.12 2.83 -10.44
C LYS A 52 26.94 3.73 -10.72
N THR A 53 27.02 4.48 -11.82
CA THR A 53 25.92 5.34 -12.28
C THR A 53 24.65 4.50 -12.48
N TYR A 54 23.48 5.10 -12.38
CA TYR A 54 22.21 4.40 -12.65
C TYR A 54 22.22 3.77 -14.06
N ALA A 55 22.85 4.42 -15.04
CA ALA A 55 23.04 3.89 -16.38
C ALA A 55 23.82 2.57 -16.41
N GLU A 56 24.88 2.45 -15.61
CA GLU A 56 25.64 1.19 -15.48
C GLU A 56 24.84 0.11 -14.78
N ARG A 57 23.98 0.49 -13.82
CA ARG A 57 23.09 -0.46 -13.12
C ARG A 57 21.92 -0.90 -14.01
N LEU A 58 21.31 0.02 -14.75
CA LEU A 58 20.27 -0.32 -15.71
C LEU A 58 20.81 -1.22 -16.83
N ASN A 59 22.03 -0.92 -17.35
CA ASN A 59 22.70 -1.77 -18.33
C ASN A 59 23.06 -3.14 -17.74
N ALA A 60 23.47 -3.22 -16.46
CA ALA A 60 23.71 -4.48 -15.78
C ALA A 60 22.42 -5.29 -15.60
N MET A 61 21.32 -4.64 -15.23
CA MET A 61 19.99 -5.26 -15.14
C MET A 61 19.47 -5.76 -16.51
N GLN A 62 19.74 -5.01 -17.61
CA GLN A 62 19.39 -5.40 -18.96
C GLN A 62 20.30 -6.51 -19.50
N ALA A 63 21.60 -6.50 -19.16
CA ALA A 63 22.55 -7.54 -19.53
C ALA A 63 22.28 -8.86 -18.76
N GLU A 64 21.92 -8.78 -17.49
CA GLU A 64 21.53 -9.94 -16.68
C GLU A 64 20.21 -10.56 -17.21
N ALA A 65 19.28 -9.73 -17.71
CA ALA A 65 18.09 -10.18 -18.40
C ALA A 65 18.39 -10.92 -19.73
N ALA A 66 19.42 -10.50 -20.45
CA ALA A 66 19.86 -11.14 -21.70
C ALA A 66 20.58 -12.48 -21.46
N LEU A 67 21.39 -12.57 -20.39
CA LEU A 67 22.13 -13.79 -20.04
C LEU A 67 21.24 -14.92 -19.49
N GLN A 68 20.12 -14.59 -18.86
CA GLN A 68 19.19 -15.60 -18.31
C GLN A 68 18.24 -16.21 -19.37
N ASN A 69 18.21 -15.67 -20.59
CA ASN A 69 17.45 -16.26 -21.70
C ASN A 69 18.16 -17.47 -22.35
N GLU A 70 19.41 -17.78 -21.98
CA GLU A 70 20.14 -18.94 -22.52
C GLU A 70 19.97 -20.22 -21.69
N ASP A 71 19.49 -20.13 -20.44
CA ASP A 71 19.17 -21.29 -19.60
C ASP A 71 17.66 -21.60 -19.64
N ALA A 72 17.22 -22.20 -20.74
CA ALA A 72 15.87 -22.77 -20.86
C ALA A 72 15.72 -23.95 -19.87
N ILE A 73 15.20 -23.68 -18.69
CA ILE A 73 14.87 -24.70 -17.70
C ILE A 73 13.72 -25.55 -18.23
N GLN A 74 14.01 -26.83 -18.47
CA GLN A 74 13.02 -27.85 -18.77
C GLN A 74 11.94 -27.86 -17.69
N THR A 75 10.71 -27.61 -18.09
CA THR A 75 9.52 -27.67 -17.24
C THR A 75 9.32 -29.10 -16.73
N PRO A 76 9.20 -29.35 -15.43
CA PRO A 76 8.79 -30.67 -14.94
C PRO A 76 7.36 -31.00 -15.43
N PRO A 77 7.03 -32.26 -15.68
CA PRO A 77 5.73 -32.63 -16.17
C PRO A 77 4.65 -32.26 -15.15
N GLN A 78 3.64 -31.50 -15.59
CA GLN A 78 2.44 -31.17 -14.81
C GLN A 78 1.73 -32.44 -14.38
N LYS A 79 1.68 -32.69 -13.07
CA LYS A 79 0.74 -33.65 -12.50
C LYS A 79 -0.66 -33.09 -12.64
N ASN A 80 -1.43 -33.62 -13.56
CA ASN A 80 -2.88 -33.43 -13.65
C ASN A 80 -3.54 -33.86 -12.33
N ARG A 81 -3.80 -32.91 -11.45
CA ARG A 81 -4.81 -33.06 -10.40
C ARG A 81 -6.14 -32.57 -10.94
N GLN A 82 -6.86 -33.44 -11.60
CA GLN A 82 -8.32 -33.28 -11.76
C GLN A 82 -8.97 -33.59 -10.42
N ASP A 83 -9.08 -32.58 -9.55
CA ASP A 83 -10.01 -32.63 -8.41
C ASP A 83 -11.28 -31.89 -8.81
N THR A 84 -12.28 -32.64 -9.23
CA THR A 84 -13.56 -32.13 -9.73
C THR A 84 -14.54 -31.78 -8.60
N SER A 85 -14.16 -31.95 -7.32
CA SER A 85 -15.02 -31.74 -6.15
C SER A 85 -14.98 -30.32 -5.57
N LEU A 86 -14.03 -29.45 -5.97
CA LEU A 86 -13.77 -28.13 -5.37
C LEU A 86 -14.29 -26.93 -6.17
N LYS A 87 -15.23 -27.13 -7.10
CA LYS A 87 -15.70 -26.05 -8.01
C LYS A 87 -16.52 -24.92 -7.37
N ALA A 88 -16.92 -25.04 -6.11
CA ALA A 88 -17.78 -24.05 -5.44
C ALA A 88 -17.04 -23.11 -4.46
N THR A 89 -15.88 -23.49 -3.95
CA THR A 89 -15.17 -22.73 -2.90
C THR A 89 -14.14 -21.77 -3.49
N ARG A 90 -14.08 -20.54 -2.95
CA ARG A 90 -13.01 -19.58 -3.19
C ARG A 90 -11.84 -19.87 -2.24
N ASN A 91 -10.62 -19.70 -2.72
CA ASN A 91 -9.40 -19.71 -1.93
C ASN A 91 -9.03 -18.27 -1.54
N LEU A 92 -8.38 -18.10 -0.40
CA LEU A 92 -7.86 -16.83 0.06
C LEU A 92 -6.46 -16.60 -0.50
N TYR A 93 -6.24 -15.43 -1.08
CA TYR A 93 -4.95 -15.00 -1.58
C TYR A 93 -4.59 -13.64 -0.97
N PHE A 94 -3.39 -13.53 -0.40
CA PHE A 94 -2.84 -12.29 0.13
C PHE A 94 -1.84 -11.68 -0.84
N GLY A 95 -1.95 -10.39 -1.05
CA GLY A 95 -1.03 -9.66 -1.93
C GLY A 95 -0.85 -8.21 -1.54
N ASP A 96 0.01 -7.56 -2.31
CA ASP A 96 0.27 -6.13 -2.21
C ASP A 96 0.08 -5.48 -3.58
N THR A 97 -0.80 -4.49 -3.64
CA THR A 97 -1.17 -3.82 -4.89
C THR A 97 -0.60 -2.41 -5.01
N HIS A 98 0.32 -2.02 -4.10
CA HIS A 98 0.89 -0.69 -4.06
C HIS A 98 2.32 -0.71 -3.54
N VAL A 99 3.29 -0.73 -4.46
CA VAL A 99 4.72 -0.84 -4.14
C VAL A 99 5.56 -0.03 -5.13
N HIS A 100 6.56 0.68 -4.60
CA HIS A 100 7.52 1.45 -5.39
C HIS A 100 8.91 0.81 -5.38
N THR A 101 9.49 0.70 -6.56
CA THR A 101 10.86 0.22 -6.75
C THR A 101 11.82 1.39 -7.03
N ALA A 102 13.07 1.08 -7.38
CA ALA A 102 14.02 2.10 -7.83
C ALA A 102 13.61 2.78 -9.17
N LEU A 103 12.55 2.32 -9.85
CA LEU A 103 12.00 3.00 -11.02
C LEU A 103 11.11 4.18 -10.65
N SER A 104 10.59 4.21 -9.43
CA SER A 104 9.84 5.35 -8.92
C SER A 104 10.79 6.46 -8.50
N PHE A 105 10.63 7.65 -9.06
CA PHE A 105 11.58 8.75 -8.84
C PHE A 105 11.71 9.18 -7.38
N ASP A 106 10.64 9.12 -6.61
CA ASP A 106 10.63 9.48 -5.20
C ASP A 106 11.27 8.41 -4.31
N SER A 107 11.04 7.13 -4.62
CA SER A 107 11.73 5.99 -4.02
C SER A 107 13.25 6.08 -4.29
N TYR A 108 13.64 6.31 -5.55
CA TYR A 108 15.05 6.48 -5.93
C TYR A 108 15.72 7.67 -5.24
N LEU A 109 15.05 8.84 -5.22
CA LEU A 109 15.55 10.04 -4.54
C LEU A 109 15.52 9.93 -3.01
N SER A 110 14.85 8.94 -2.47
CA SER A 110 14.90 8.56 -1.06
C SER A 110 16.04 7.59 -0.73
N GLY A 111 16.81 7.17 -1.73
CA GLY A 111 17.97 6.29 -1.58
C GLY A 111 17.74 4.84 -1.98
N ASN A 112 16.52 4.45 -2.33
CA ASN A 112 16.26 3.08 -2.80
C ASN A 112 17.02 2.79 -4.11
N ARG A 113 17.64 1.63 -4.21
CA ARG A 113 18.38 1.15 -5.39
C ARG A 113 17.98 -0.27 -5.80
N VAL A 114 16.96 -0.82 -5.12
CA VAL A 114 16.44 -2.17 -5.40
C VAL A 114 15.46 -2.09 -6.57
N GLY A 115 15.68 -2.91 -7.58
CA GLY A 115 14.89 -2.93 -8.80
C GLY A 115 13.69 -3.88 -8.76
N LEU A 116 12.93 -3.91 -9.86
CA LEU A 116 11.73 -4.73 -10.03
C LEU A 116 11.93 -6.22 -9.72
N ARG A 117 12.99 -6.82 -10.27
CA ARG A 117 13.23 -8.28 -10.14
C ARG A 117 13.44 -8.69 -8.69
N ASP A 118 14.20 -7.89 -7.93
CA ASP A 118 14.46 -8.18 -6.53
C ASP A 118 13.22 -7.97 -5.68
N ALA A 119 12.37 -6.99 -6.01
CA ALA A 119 11.07 -6.79 -5.38
C ALA A 119 10.14 -8.00 -5.62
N TYR A 120 10.07 -8.53 -6.84
CA TYR A 120 9.31 -9.76 -7.13
C TYR A 120 9.88 -10.99 -6.41
N ARG A 121 11.21 -11.12 -6.35
CA ARG A 121 11.86 -12.21 -5.59
C ARG A 121 11.53 -12.13 -4.11
N PHE A 122 11.55 -10.93 -3.54
CA PHE A 122 11.18 -10.70 -2.15
C PHE A 122 9.71 -11.06 -1.90
N ALA A 123 8.77 -10.59 -2.73
CA ALA A 123 7.36 -10.97 -2.65
C ALA A 123 7.17 -12.50 -2.64
N ASN A 124 8.01 -13.21 -3.39
CA ASN A 124 8.01 -14.68 -3.48
C ASN A 124 8.88 -15.34 -2.38
N GLY A 125 9.12 -14.64 -1.25
CA GLY A 125 9.75 -15.18 -0.04
C GLY A 125 11.27 -15.28 -0.08
N LYS A 126 11.96 -14.66 -1.05
CA LYS A 126 13.43 -14.56 -1.03
C LYS A 126 13.87 -13.41 -0.16
N SER A 127 15.03 -13.54 0.47
CA SER A 127 15.62 -12.43 1.23
C SER A 127 15.99 -11.26 0.32
N LEU A 128 15.86 -10.04 0.85
CA LEU A 128 16.21 -8.79 0.22
C LEU A 128 17.20 -8.03 1.09
N THR A 129 18.28 -7.55 0.49
CA THR A 129 19.17 -6.60 1.16
C THR A 129 18.80 -5.18 0.71
N LEU A 130 18.35 -4.37 1.65
CA LEU A 130 18.05 -2.96 1.39
C LEU A 130 19.34 -2.19 1.06
N HIS A 131 19.20 -1.06 0.40
CA HIS A 131 20.32 -0.12 0.13
C HIS A 131 21.02 0.35 1.41
N THR A 132 20.39 0.25 2.57
CA THR A 132 20.96 0.52 3.90
C THR A 132 21.80 -0.62 4.46
N GLY A 133 21.84 -1.78 3.79
CA GLY A 133 22.51 -3.00 4.22
C GLY A 133 21.68 -3.90 5.15
N GLU A 134 20.47 -3.49 5.51
CA GLU A 134 19.56 -4.32 6.31
C GLU A 134 19.00 -5.47 5.47
N LEU A 135 19.00 -6.67 6.04
CA LEU A 135 18.43 -7.88 5.42
C LEU A 135 16.98 -8.05 5.87
N LEU A 136 16.10 -8.26 4.90
CA LEU A 136 14.68 -8.55 5.09
C LEU A 136 14.30 -9.89 4.46
N GLN A 137 13.27 -10.52 5.01
CA GLN A 137 12.60 -11.67 4.41
C GLN A 137 11.18 -11.75 4.98
N LEU A 138 10.19 -11.93 4.12
CA LEU A 138 8.82 -12.15 4.57
C LEU A 138 8.71 -13.44 5.38
N SER A 139 7.96 -13.44 6.47
CA SER A 139 7.62 -14.64 7.24
C SER A 139 6.82 -15.64 6.40
N GLN A 140 5.99 -15.13 5.48
CA GLN A 140 5.23 -15.89 4.50
C GLN A 140 5.27 -15.15 3.14
N PRO A 141 5.53 -15.84 2.02
CA PRO A 141 5.43 -15.25 0.68
C PRO A 141 4.04 -14.66 0.41
N LEU A 142 3.97 -13.68 -0.49
CA LEU A 142 2.71 -13.22 -1.06
C LEU A 142 2.23 -14.21 -2.14
N ASP A 143 0.90 -14.26 -2.34
CA ASP A 143 0.29 -15.01 -3.43
C ASP A 143 0.26 -14.21 -4.74
N PHE A 144 0.14 -12.88 -4.63
CA PHE A 144 0.16 -11.98 -5.78
C PHE A 144 0.74 -10.62 -5.43
N VAL A 145 1.18 -9.87 -6.46
CA VAL A 145 1.73 -8.52 -6.27
C VAL A 145 1.58 -7.67 -7.54
N VAL A 146 1.47 -6.36 -7.33
CA VAL A 146 1.58 -5.35 -8.39
C VAL A 146 2.64 -4.33 -8.00
N MET A 147 3.69 -4.15 -8.82
CA MET A 147 4.59 -3.02 -8.69
C MET A 147 3.96 -1.80 -9.36
N THR A 148 3.81 -0.71 -8.62
CA THR A 148 3.06 0.48 -9.04
C THR A 148 3.92 1.73 -8.99
N ASP A 149 5.08 1.68 -9.62
CA ASP A 149 5.96 2.84 -9.74
C ASP A 149 5.24 4.03 -10.38
N HIS A 150 5.56 5.26 -9.94
CA HIS A 150 4.96 6.50 -10.45
C HIS A 150 5.19 6.67 -11.95
N ALA A 151 4.12 6.70 -12.75
CA ALA A 151 4.19 6.90 -14.19
C ALA A 151 4.81 8.24 -14.59
N GLU A 152 4.74 9.24 -13.72
CA GLU A 152 5.37 10.55 -13.88
C GLU A 152 6.90 10.48 -13.93
N GLY A 153 7.49 9.44 -13.34
CA GLY A 153 8.92 9.14 -13.36
C GLY A 153 9.38 8.36 -14.59
N PHE A 154 8.46 7.76 -15.34
CA PHE A 154 8.81 6.88 -16.45
C PHE A 154 9.56 7.67 -17.56
N GLY A 155 10.61 7.04 -18.09
CA GLY A 155 11.50 7.64 -19.05
C GLY A 155 12.66 8.44 -18.45
N LEU A 156 12.59 8.88 -17.19
CA LEU A 156 13.61 9.69 -16.55
C LEU A 156 14.99 9.00 -16.60
N PHE A 157 15.05 7.77 -16.13
CA PHE A 157 16.29 7.00 -16.06
C PHE A 157 16.75 6.47 -17.43
N VAL A 158 15.81 6.14 -18.32
CA VAL A 158 16.11 5.75 -19.71
C VAL A 158 16.78 6.90 -20.44
N THR A 159 16.25 8.12 -20.29
CA THR A 159 16.88 9.32 -20.86
C THR A 159 18.27 9.55 -20.30
N CYS A 160 18.45 9.43 -18.97
CA CYS A 160 19.73 9.62 -18.31
C CYS A 160 20.80 8.55 -18.67
N ALA A 161 20.39 7.38 -19.16
CA ALA A 161 21.31 6.35 -19.63
C ALA A 161 21.92 6.61 -21.01
N ARG A 162 21.51 7.66 -21.71
CA ARG A 162 21.95 7.99 -23.07
C ARG A 162 23.34 8.57 -23.10
N LYS A 163 24.03 8.39 -24.24
CA LYS A 163 25.39 8.90 -24.48
C LYS A 163 25.41 10.27 -25.13
N ASP A 164 24.29 10.75 -25.66
CA ASP A 164 24.17 11.98 -26.45
C ASP A 164 23.53 13.15 -25.67
N LEU A 165 23.65 13.10 -24.34
CA LEU A 165 23.12 14.15 -23.46
C LEU A 165 23.93 15.45 -23.58
N LYS A 166 23.22 16.58 -23.57
CA LYS A 166 23.83 17.88 -23.43
C LYS A 166 24.38 18.10 -22.03
N PRO A 167 25.32 19.04 -21.80
CA PRO A 167 25.92 19.28 -20.49
C PRO A 167 24.89 19.54 -19.38
N GLU A 168 23.83 20.32 -19.66
CA GLU A 168 22.77 20.62 -18.71
C GLU A 168 21.92 19.37 -18.35
N GLN A 169 21.67 18.49 -19.33
CA GLN A 169 20.95 17.22 -19.13
C GLN A 169 21.81 16.25 -18.31
N LEU A 170 23.10 16.16 -18.63
CA LEU A 170 24.05 15.34 -17.88
C LEU A 170 24.12 15.79 -16.40
N ALA A 171 24.25 17.08 -16.15
CA ALA A 171 24.27 17.64 -14.80
C ALA A 171 22.98 17.35 -14.04
N PHE A 172 21.82 17.40 -14.70
CA PHE A 172 20.55 16.97 -14.09
C PHE A 172 20.58 15.48 -13.74
N CYS A 173 20.99 14.61 -14.65
CA CYS A 173 21.08 13.17 -14.42
C CYS A 173 22.04 12.82 -13.29
N GLU A 174 23.20 13.45 -13.21
CA GLU A 174 24.17 13.31 -12.11
C GLU A 174 23.55 13.72 -10.76
N SER A 175 22.63 14.69 -10.77
CA SER A 175 21.93 15.12 -9.56
C SER A 175 20.96 14.08 -8.99
N LEU A 176 20.50 13.12 -9.83
CA LEU A 176 19.64 12.00 -9.41
C LEU A 176 20.40 10.93 -8.61
N ASP A 177 21.73 10.81 -8.80
CA ASP A 177 22.52 9.73 -8.17
C ASP A 177 22.64 9.85 -6.66
N ARG A 178 22.28 10.99 -6.09
CA ARG A 178 22.31 11.23 -4.64
C ARG A 178 20.93 11.46 -4.09
N PRO A 179 20.59 10.87 -2.94
CA PRO A 179 19.33 11.16 -2.24
C PRO A 179 19.17 12.67 -2.06
N SER A 180 18.07 13.25 -2.59
CA SER A 180 17.88 14.70 -2.61
C SER A 180 16.42 15.11 -2.44
N LYS A 181 16.07 15.52 -1.22
CA LYS A 181 14.76 16.14 -0.94
C LYS A 181 14.55 17.45 -1.68
N LYS A 182 15.64 18.20 -1.97
CA LYS A 182 15.55 19.45 -2.74
C LYS A 182 15.15 19.16 -4.19
N LEU A 183 15.78 18.17 -4.80
CA LEU A 183 15.47 17.76 -6.18
C LEU A 183 14.03 17.19 -6.25
N PHE A 184 13.65 16.33 -5.31
CA PHE A 184 12.27 15.82 -5.22
C PHE A 184 11.24 16.95 -5.18
N ARG A 185 11.45 17.97 -4.32
CA ARG A 185 10.55 19.13 -4.23
C ARG A 185 10.49 19.93 -5.53
N SER A 186 11.63 20.07 -6.23
CA SER A 186 11.68 20.74 -7.52
C SER A 186 10.88 20.00 -8.59
N LEU A 187 11.02 18.66 -8.67
CA LEU A 187 10.24 17.82 -9.59
C LEU A 187 8.75 17.89 -9.29
N ARG A 188 8.39 17.79 -8.01
CA ARG A 188 7.02 17.93 -7.58
C ARG A 188 6.41 19.29 -7.95
N ALA A 189 7.16 20.39 -7.78
CA ALA A 189 6.72 21.74 -8.14
C ALA A 189 6.45 21.90 -9.64
N GLU A 190 7.17 21.18 -10.50
CA GLU A 190 6.86 21.12 -11.94
C GLU A 190 5.55 20.36 -12.21
N GLY A 191 5.32 19.28 -11.49
CA GLY A 191 4.06 18.51 -11.56
C GLY A 191 2.83 19.26 -11.00
N GLU A 192 3.02 20.19 -10.05
CA GLU A 192 1.94 21.02 -9.49
C GLU A 192 1.50 22.16 -10.43
N LYS A 193 2.22 22.41 -11.51
CA LYS A 193 1.80 23.39 -12.55
C LYS A 193 0.58 22.87 -13.30
N ARG A 194 -0.16 23.79 -13.87
CA ARG A 194 -1.31 23.48 -14.75
C ARG A 194 -1.10 24.11 -16.13
N PRO A 195 -0.95 23.31 -17.19
CA PRO A 195 -0.78 21.85 -17.19
C PRO A 195 0.54 21.42 -16.52
N PRO A 196 0.60 20.16 -15.98
CA PRO A 196 1.80 19.61 -15.38
C PRO A 196 2.97 19.55 -16.38
N ARG A 197 4.20 19.75 -15.91
CA ARG A 197 5.38 19.80 -16.78
C ARG A 197 6.41 18.75 -16.39
N ARG A 198 6.94 18.07 -17.40
CA ARG A 198 8.13 17.22 -17.23
C ARG A 198 9.36 18.07 -16.92
N PRO A 199 10.42 17.48 -16.30
CA PRO A 199 11.63 18.21 -15.96
C PRO A 199 12.24 18.91 -17.18
N GLN A 200 12.17 20.24 -17.22
CA GLN A 200 12.64 21.04 -18.35
C GLN A 200 14.16 20.92 -18.57
N ALA A 201 14.93 20.75 -17.47
CA ALA A 201 16.38 20.54 -17.55
C ALA A 201 16.75 19.27 -18.33
N LEU A 202 15.88 18.25 -18.34
CA LEU A 202 16.11 16.98 -19.03
C LEU A 202 15.51 16.94 -20.44
N TYR A 203 14.26 17.37 -20.58
CA TYR A 203 13.50 17.20 -21.82
C TYR A 203 13.41 18.48 -22.67
N GLY A 204 13.60 19.67 -22.08
CA GLY A 204 13.31 20.93 -22.76
C GLY A 204 11.87 20.92 -23.28
N ASP A 205 11.69 21.34 -24.55
CA ASP A 205 10.40 21.33 -25.24
C ASP A 205 10.13 20.00 -26.00
N ASN A 206 10.98 18.97 -25.83
CA ASN A 206 10.86 17.73 -26.59
C ASN A 206 9.90 16.72 -25.89
N ALA A 207 8.61 17.02 -25.95
CA ALA A 207 7.57 16.19 -25.37
C ALA A 207 7.50 14.79 -26.01
N GLU A 208 7.72 14.67 -27.32
CA GLU A 208 7.67 13.38 -28.03
C GLU A 208 8.74 12.42 -27.52
N ARG A 209 9.96 12.93 -27.32
CA ARG A 209 11.06 12.11 -26.80
C ARG A 209 10.74 11.57 -25.41
N SER A 210 10.19 12.39 -24.54
CA SER A 210 9.84 11.97 -23.19
C SER A 210 8.78 10.86 -23.17
N LYS A 211 7.84 10.88 -24.13
CA LYS A 211 6.83 9.81 -24.29
C LYS A 211 7.46 8.50 -24.75
N ILE A 212 8.37 8.52 -25.70
CA ILE A 212 9.09 7.32 -26.19
C ILE A 212 9.88 6.68 -25.04
N ASP A 213 10.61 7.48 -24.27
CA ASP A 213 11.43 6.98 -23.17
C ASP A 213 10.53 6.43 -22.00
N ALA A 214 9.38 7.07 -21.74
CA ALA A 214 8.37 6.58 -20.80
C ALA A 214 7.74 5.24 -21.25
N GLN A 215 7.42 5.12 -22.54
CA GLN A 215 6.91 3.89 -23.13
C GLN A 215 7.91 2.74 -23.02
N SER A 216 9.21 3.02 -23.19
CA SER A 216 10.27 2.02 -22.98
C SER A 216 10.28 1.50 -21.54
N THR A 217 10.17 2.39 -20.54
CA THR A 217 10.09 1.99 -19.13
C THR A 217 8.84 1.12 -18.87
N TRP A 218 7.68 1.52 -19.40
CA TRP A 218 6.46 0.75 -19.27
C TRP A 218 6.60 -0.66 -19.86
N GLY A 219 7.24 -0.79 -21.03
CA GLY A 219 7.54 -2.08 -21.63
C GLY A 219 8.36 -3.01 -20.74
N VAL A 220 9.35 -2.46 -20.02
CA VAL A 220 10.15 -3.23 -19.06
C VAL A 220 9.30 -3.70 -17.89
N ILE A 221 8.42 -2.86 -17.36
CA ILE A 221 7.52 -3.23 -16.24
C ILE A 221 6.60 -4.38 -16.64
N VAL A 222 5.94 -4.28 -17.81
CA VAL A 222 5.05 -5.33 -18.33
C VAL A 222 5.80 -6.63 -18.55
N ALA A 223 6.97 -6.58 -19.19
CA ALA A 223 7.79 -7.76 -19.45
C ALA A 223 8.30 -8.43 -18.16
N THR A 224 8.67 -7.63 -17.14
CA THR A 224 9.12 -8.19 -15.86
C THR A 224 7.95 -8.81 -15.09
N ALA A 225 6.77 -8.19 -15.10
CA ALA A 225 5.58 -8.80 -14.50
C ALA A 225 5.23 -10.13 -15.19
N GLU A 226 5.40 -10.22 -16.52
CA GLU A 226 5.19 -11.46 -17.27
C GLU A 226 6.17 -12.55 -16.88
N GLU A 227 7.46 -12.22 -16.74
CA GLU A 227 8.52 -13.15 -16.33
C GLU A 227 8.24 -13.79 -14.96
N PHE A 228 7.73 -13.00 -14.01
CA PHE A 228 7.47 -13.49 -12.65
C PHE A 228 6.08 -14.10 -12.47
N ASN A 229 5.16 -13.94 -13.42
CA ASN A 229 3.83 -14.52 -13.34
C ASN A 229 3.86 -16.03 -13.55
N LYS A 230 3.50 -16.78 -12.52
CA LYS A 230 3.44 -18.26 -12.53
C LYS A 230 2.04 -18.72 -12.09
N PRO A 231 1.11 -18.88 -13.05
CA PRO A 231 -0.26 -19.26 -12.73
C PRO A 231 -0.35 -20.51 -11.84
N GLY A 232 -1.12 -20.43 -10.78
CA GLY A 232 -1.24 -21.48 -9.76
C GLY A 232 -0.23 -21.41 -8.61
N GLU A 233 0.85 -20.62 -8.73
CA GLU A 233 1.89 -20.47 -7.71
C GLU A 233 2.01 -19.02 -7.21
N PHE A 234 2.23 -18.09 -8.12
CA PHE A 234 2.44 -16.67 -7.83
C PHE A 234 1.93 -15.81 -8.97
N THR A 235 1.05 -14.86 -8.68
CA THR A 235 0.51 -13.94 -9.68
C THR A 235 1.19 -12.58 -9.61
N ALA A 236 1.82 -12.16 -10.71
CA ALA A 236 2.38 -10.83 -10.90
C ALA A 236 1.56 -10.05 -11.92
N PHE A 237 0.98 -8.91 -11.53
CA PHE A 237 0.25 -8.03 -12.44
C PHE A 237 1.14 -6.91 -12.99
N ALA A 238 0.83 -6.46 -14.20
CA ALA A 238 1.35 -5.20 -14.71
C ALA A 238 0.51 -4.04 -14.14
N GLY A 239 1.18 -3.01 -13.61
CA GLY A 239 0.51 -1.85 -13.06
C GLY A 239 1.44 -0.65 -12.93
N TYR A 240 0.87 0.49 -12.59
CA TYR A 240 1.58 1.73 -12.30
C TYR A 240 0.73 2.66 -11.44
N GLU A 241 1.35 3.67 -10.84
CA GLU A 241 0.63 4.72 -10.14
C GLU A 241 0.53 5.97 -11.00
N TYR A 242 -0.70 6.46 -11.19
CA TYR A 242 -1.03 7.79 -11.69
C TYR A 242 -1.07 8.77 -10.51
N SER A 243 -0.27 9.84 -10.54
CA SER A 243 0.07 10.58 -9.32
C SER A 243 0.07 12.09 -9.51
N PRO A 244 -1.07 12.72 -9.85
CA PRO A 244 -1.16 14.18 -9.94
C PRO A 244 -0.99 14.78 -8.54
N PRO A 245 0.00 15.65 -8.34
CA PRO A 245 0.23 16.27 -7.04
C PRO A 245 -0.76 17.40 -6.77
N LEU A 246 -1.17 17.52 -5.49
CA LEU A 246 -1.90 18.66 -4.97
C LEU A 246 -1.01 19.58 -4.12
N PRO A 247 -1.36 20.86 -3.95
CA PRO A 247 -0.71 21.74 -2.98
C PRO A 247 -0.67 21.12 -1.58
N MET A 248 0.26 21.59 -0.73
CA MET A 248 0.42 21.13 0.66
C MET A 248 0.66 19.62 0.80
N LYS A 249 1.28 18.99 -0.21
CA LYS A 249 1.55 17.54 -0.27
C LYS A 249 0.30 16.67 -0.34
N GLY A 250 -0.82 17.21 -0.78
CA GLY A 250 -2.02 16.45 -1.10
C GLY A 250 -1.80 15.53 -2.30
N LYS A 251 -2.71 14.57 -2.48
CA LYS A 251 -2.59 13.48 -3.47
C LYS A 251 -3.97 13.09 -3.99
N VAL A 252 -4.11 12.96 -5.30
CA VAL A 252 -5.32 12.39 -5.95
C VAL A 252 -4.90 11.18 -6.77
N HIS A 253 -4.14 10.30 -6.15
CA HIS A 253 -3.43 9.22 -6.81
C HIS A 253 -4.32 7.99 -7.06
N ARG A 254 -3.98 7.20 -8.09
CA ARG A 254 -4.64 5.93 -8.44
C ARG A 254 -3.60 4.90 -8.88
N ASN A 255 -3.69 3.71 -8.33
CA ASN A 255 -3.01 2.56 -8.93
C ASN A 255 -3.85 2.08 -10.11
N VAL A 256 -3.22 1.89 -11.25
CA VAL A 256 -3.80 1.31 -12.46
C VAL A 256 -3.26 -0.11 -12.59
N ILE A 257 -4.14 -1.09 -12.62
CA ILE A 257 -3.80 -2.52 -12.67
C ILE A 257 -4.44 -3.13 -13.90
N PHE A 258 -3.66 -3.87 -14.69
CA PHE A 258 -4.13 -4.55 -15.89
C PHE A 258 -4.35 -6.04 -15.61
N LYS A 259 -5.43 -6.58 -16.18
CA LYS A 259 -5.82 -7.99 -16.03
C LYS A 259 -4.79 -8.97 -16.60
N ASN A 260 -4.15 -8.60 -17.69
CA ASN A 260 -3.20 -9.45 -18.42
C ASN A 260 -2.07 -8.61 -19.04
N SER A 261 -1.22 -9.22 -19.89
CA SER A 261 -0.12 -8.54 -20.58
C SER A 261 -0.56 -7.71 -21.80
N GLU A 262 -1.81 -7.81 -22.24
CA GLU A 262 -2.39 -6.91 -23.24
C GLU A 262 -2.82 -5.61 -22.54
N THR A 263 -1.89 -4.67 -22.42
CA THR A 263 -2.08 -3.40 -21.72
C THR A 263 -2.22 -2.23 -22.70
N SER A 264 -2.48 -1.02 -22.20
CA SER A 264 -2.28 0.19 -22.99
C SER A 264 -0.81 0.30 -23.45
N LYS A 265 -0.56 0.90 -24.60
CA LYS A 265 0.80 1.04 -25.16
C LYS A 265 1.75 1.87 -24.30
N HIS A 266 1.22 2.74 -23.44
CA HIS A 266 1.96 3.56 -22.49
C HIS A 266 1.18 3.69 -21.20
N ALA A 267 1.88 3.90 -20.11
CA ALA A 267 1.27 4.29 -18.83
C ALA A 267 0.76 5.75 -18.95
N VAL A 268 -0.52 5.96 -18.67
CA VAL A 268 -1.12 7.31 -18.68
C VAL A 268 -0.74 8.00 -17.38
N SER A 269 0.10 9.01 -17.46
CA SER A 269 0.59 9.81 -16.33
C SER A 269 -0.16 11.14 -16.19
N ALA A 270 0.10 11.89 -15.12
CA ALA A 270 -0.42 13.24 -14.95
C ALA A 270 0.05 14.23 -16.03
N PHE A 271 1.07 13.88 -16.83
CA PHE A 271 1.49 14.66 -18.01
C PHE A 271 0.67 14.37 -19.26
N ASP A 272 -0.14 13.32 -19.23
CA ASP A 272 -1.00 12.87 -20.34
C ASP A 272 -2.48 13.10 -20.04
N ALA A 273 -2.86 13.17 -18.76
CA ALA A 273 -4.20 13.32 -18.24
C ALA A 273 -4.18 14.26 -17.03
N ASP A 274 -4.76 15.44 -17.14
CA ASP A 274 -4.69 16.48 -16.12
C ASP A 274 -5.57 16.16 -14.90
N THR A 275 -6.67 15.42 -15.13
CA THR A 275 -7.63 15.02 -14.09
C THR A 275 -7.81 13.50 -14.05
N VAL A 276 -8.41 12.99 -12.98
CA VAL A 276 -8.77 11.57 -12.88
C VAL A 276 -9.81 11.16 -13.94
N LEU A 277 -10.70 12.08 -14.34
CA LEU A 277 -11.65 11.85 -15.42
C LEU A 277 -10.94 11.63 -16.76
N ASP A 278 -9.87 12.40 -17.00
CA ASP A 278 -9.07 12.26 -18.24
C ASP A 278 -8.23 10.99 -18.21
N LEU A 279 -7.76 10.55 -17.02
CA LEU A 279 -7.13 9.24 -16.85
C LEU A 279 -8.08 8.12 -17.31
N TRP A 280 -9.29 8.07 -16.77
CA TRP A 280 -10.25 7.00 -17.11
C TRP A 280 -10.65 7.05 -18.58
N ARG A 281 -10.92 8.23 -19.14
CA ARG A 281 -11.22 8.40 -20.58
C ARG A 281 -10.06 7.91 -21.45
N SER A 282 -8.83 8.28 -21.10
CA SER A 282 -7.63 7.85 -21.84
C SER A 282 -7.41 6.34 -21.74
N LEU A 283 -7.66 5.73 -20.60
CA LEU A 283 -7.57 4.29 -20.41
C LEU A 283 -8.67 3.56 -21.22
N GLU A 284 -9.92 3.98 -21.15
CA GLU A 284 -11.01 3.37 -21.93
C GLU A 284 -10.75 3.46 -23.46
N LEU A 285 -10.09 4.53 -23.93
CA LEU A 285 -9.72 4.71 -25.33
C LEU A 285 -8.51 3.87 -25.76
N SER A 286 -7.54 3.68 -24.87
CA SER A 286 -6.27 3.01 -25.20
C SER A 286 -6.26 1.51 -24.87
N CYS A 287 -7.07 1.07 -23.92
CA CYS A 287 -7.20 -0.32 -23.51
C CYS A 287 -8.29 -1.00 -24.34
N THR A 288 -7.90 -1.58 -25.46
CA THR A 288 -8.80 -2.20 -26.45
C THR A 288 -8.54 -3.70 -26.62
N GLY A 289 -9.46 -4.41 -27.23
CA GLY A 289 -9.33 -5.86 -27.49
C GLY A 289 -9.53 -6.69 -26.22
N LYS A 290 -8.50 -7.40 -25.79
CA LYS A 290 -8.51 -8.20 -24.54
C LYS A 290 -7.95 -7.43 -23.34
N CYS A 291 -7.49 -6.20 -23.56
CA CYS A 291 -7.06 -5.33 -22.48
C CYS A 291 -8.22 -5.06 -21.53
N ASP A 292 -8.00 -5.23 -20.23
CA ASP A 292 -8.93 -4.86 -19.17
C ASP A 292 -8.12 -4.27 -18.00
N PHE A 293 -8.66 -3.26 -17.33
CA PHE A 293 -7.99 -2.56 -16.25
C PHE A 293 -8.97 -2.18 -15.15
N LEU A 294 -8.45 -1.96 -13.97
CA LEU A 294 -9.15 -1.28 -12.88
C LEU A 294 -8.23 -0.21 -12.28
N THR A 295 -8.84 0.77 -11.62
CA THR A 295 -8.11 1.80 -10.88
C THR A 295 -8.49 1.76 -9.41
N ILE A 296 -7.51 2.02 -8.54
CA ILE A 296 -7.68 1.96 -7.09
C ILE A 296 -7.22 3.29 -6.50
N PRO A 297 -8.16 4.14 -6.02
CA PRO A 297 -7.80 5.34 -5.28
C PRO A 297 -7.16 4.96 -3.96
N HIS A 298 -6.16 5.73 -3.57
CA HIS A 298 -5.47 5.57 -2.31
C HIS A 298 -5.13 6.94 -1.70
N ASN A 299 -4.70 6.95 -0.44
CA ASN A 299 -4.46 8.20 0.27
C ASN A 299 -5.67 9.16 0.28
N MET A 300 -6.90 8.64 0.38
CA MET A 300 -8.09 9.50 0.44
C MET A 300 -7.99 10.50 1.58
N ASN A 301 -7.41 10.11 2.71
CA ASN A 301 -7.09 10.97 3.85
C ASN A 301 -6.14 12.15 3.53
N LYS A 302 -5.59 12.21 2.30
CA LYS A 302 -4.67 13.27 1.82
C LYS A 302 -5.16 13.97 0.56
N THR A 303 -6.42 13.83 0.21
CA THR A 303 -7.00 14.44 -1.00
C THR A 303 -7.59 15.82 -0.76
N TRP A 304 -7.59 16.29 0.48
CA TRP A 304 -8.24 17.54 0.88
C TRP A 304 -9.71 17.58 0.45
N GLY A 305 -10.42 16.47 0.65
CA GLY A 305 -11.82 16.28 0.30
C GLY A 305 -12.12 15.81 -1.12
N LEU A 306 -11.19 15.94 -2.07
CA LEU A 306 -11.42 15.59 -3.48
C LEU A 306 -11.69 14.10 -3.73
N ALA A 307 -11.45 13.22 -2.74
CA ALA A 307 -11.74 11.80 -2.91
C ALA A 307 -13.22 11.54 -3.22
N TYR A 308 -14.12 12.24 -2.51
CA TYR A 308 -15.56 11.97 -2.59
C TYR A 308 -16.43 13.23 -2.75
N SER A 309 -15.84 14.41 -2.94
CA SER A 309 -16.59 15.66 -3.13
C SER A 309 -17.33 15.76 -4.48
N GLY A 310 -16.99 14.89 -5.45
CA GLY A 310 -17.54 15.01 -6.81
C GLY A 310 -16.96 16.17 -7.60
N MET A 311 -15.73 16.57 -7.30
CA MET A 311 -15.03 17.66 -8.00
C MET A 311 -13.70 17.18 -8.58
N THR A 312 -13.31 17.76 -9.70
CA THR A 312 -11.98 17.58 -10.25
C THR A 312 -10.95 18.40 -9.47
N ILE A 313 -9.68 18.15 -9.71
CA ILE A 313 -8.56 18.93 -9.16
C ILE A 313 -8.60 20.40 -9.63
N ASP A 314 -9.24 20.70 -10.78
CA ASP A 314 -9.39 22.02 -11.36
C ASP A 314 -10.67 22.73 -10.91
N GLY A 315 -11.50 22.05 -10.08
CA GLY A 315 -12.69 22.61 -9.48
C GLY A 315 -13.98 22.40 -10.30
N ASP A 316 -13.94 21.56 -11.34
CA ASP A 316 -15.14 21.22 -12.11
C ASP A 316 -15.96 20.15 -11.39
N GLU A 317 -17.27 20.32 -11.33
CA GLU A 317 -18.18 19.35 -10.74
C GLU A 317 -18.39 18.14 -11.65
N TYR A 318 -18.52 16.95 -11.05
CA TYR A 318 -18.83 15.71 -11.76
C TYR A 318 -20.28 15.70 -12.24
N SER A 319 -20.46 15.54 -13.54
CA SER A 319 -21.78 15.21 -14.11
C SER A 319 -22.18 13.76 -13.76
N GLN A 320 -23.46 13.42 -13.97
CA GLN A 320 -23.94 12.03 -13.85
C GLN A 320 -23.10 11.04 -14.70
N LYS A 321 -22.63 11.49 -15.89
CA LYS A 321 -21.76 10.66 -16.76
C LYS A 321 -20.37 10.43 -16.16
N ASP A 322 -19.84 11.44 -15.47
CA ASP A 322 -18.53 11.34 -14.81
C ASP A 322 -18.61 10.41 -13.59
N TRP A 323 -19.71 10.48 -12.84
CA TRP A 323 -19.97 9.52 -11.78
C TRP A 323 -20.13 8.09 -12.31
N ALA A 324 -20.83 7.89 -13.44
CA ALA A 324 -20.94 6.58 -14.08
C ALA A 324 -19.56 6.08 -14.59
N LEU A 325 -18.72 6.97 -15.10
CA LEU A 325 -17.34 6.67 -15.50
C LEU A 325 -16.52 6.18 -14.30
N ARG A 326 -16.61 6.87 -13.16
CA ARG A 326 -15.99 6.44 -11.90
C ARG A 326 -16.43 5.05 -11.49
N GLY A 327 -17.74 4.81 -11.41
CA GLY A 327 -18.30 3.53 -10.96
C GLY A 327 -17.85 2.32 -11.80
N ARG A 328 -17.54 2.52 -13.09
CA ARG A 328 -16.99 1.45 -13.94
C ARG A 328 -15.53 1.17 -13.67
N ASN A 329 -14.74 2.19 -13.32
CA ASN A 329 -13.29 2.11 -13.29
C ASN A 329 -12.68 1.98 -11.89
N GLU A 330 -13.42 2.37 -10.81
CA GLU A 330 -12.97 2.29 -9.42
C GLU A 330 -13.78 1.28 -8.58
N PRO A 331 -13.67 -0.04 -8.82
CA PRO A 331 -14.39 -1.04 -8.04
C PRO A 331 -13.84 -1.21 -6.63
N LEU A 332 -12.61 -0.79 -6.36
CA LEU A 332 -11.92 -0.94 -5.09
C LEU A 332 -11.36 0.40 -4.61
N ALA A 333 -11.09 0.52 -3.31
CA ALA A 333 -10.31 1.58 -2.71
C ALA A 333 -9.36 0.99 -1.64
N GLU A 334 -8.19 1.58 -1.53
CA GLU A 334 -7.17 1.22 -0.54
C GLU A 334 -7.47 1.93 0.77
N ILE A 335 -8.05 1.20 1.73
CA ILE A 335 -8.51 1.75 3.02
C ILE A 335 -7.34 2.02 3.99
N PHE A 336 -6.23 1.29 3.84
CA PHE A 336 -5.08 1.35 4.74
C PHE A 336 -3.75 1.11 4.03
N GLN A 337 -2.72 1.91 4.40
CA GLN A 337 -1.35 1.79 3.91
C GLN A 337 -0.38 2.58 4.83
N ILE A 338 0.93 2.66 4.52
CA ILE A 338 1.94 3.37 5.35
C ILE A 338 1.61 4.82 5.71
N LYS A 339 0.72 5.47 4.98
CA LYS A 339 0.26 6.84 5.24
C LYS A 339 -1.08 6.85 5.99
N GLY A 340 -1.41 5.75 6.68
CA GLY A 340 -2.48 5.62 7.65
C GLY A 340 -3.83 5.20 7.07
N SER A 341 -4.83 5.20 7.96
CA SER A 341 -6.20 4.82 7.67
C SER A 341 -6.95 5.90 6.87
N SER A 342 -7.75 5.43 5.91
CA SER A 342 -8.72 6.23 5.17
C SER A 342 -10.16 5.73 5.42
N GLU A 343 -10.39 4.93 6.47
CA GLU A 343 -11.70 4.36 6.79
C GLU A 343 -12.70 5.45 7.16
N CYS A 344 -12.44 6.18 8.22
CA CYS A 344 -13.36 7.17 8.79
C CYS A 344 -12.59 8.23 9.59
N GLY A 345 -13.24 9.38 9.85
CA GLY A 345 -12.72 10.45 10.70
C GLY A 345 -13.72 10.76 11.82
N TYR A 346 -13.27 10.67 13.08
CA TYR A 346 -14.08 11.05 14.22
C TYR A 346 -14.43 12.54 14.14
N ASP A 347 -15.69 12.89 14.44
CA ASP A 347 -16.25 14.24 14.36
C ASP A 347 -16.27 14.88 12.95
N VAL A 348 -15.85 14.17 11.90
CA VAL A 348 -15.96 14.64 10.51
C VAL A 348 -16.73 13.64 9.64
N GLY A 349 -17.97 13.35 10.05
CA GLY A 349 -18.89 12.44 9.38
C GLY A 349 -19.03 11.07 10.05
N ALA A 350 -18.23 10.76 11.07
CA ALA A 350 -18.35 9.54 11.86
C ALA A 350 -18.33 9.84 13.36
N SER A 351 -19.05 9.02 14.13
CA SER A 351 -19.10 9.05 15.61
C SER A 351 -18.46 7.80 16.23
N ASP A 352 -17.70 7.06 15.46
CA ASP A 352 -17.08 5.79 15.79
C ASP A 352 -15.73 6.02 16.47
N GLU A 353 -15.57 5.52 17.68
CA GLU A 353 -14.34 5.65 18.49
C GLU A 353 -13.10 5.06 17.82
N GLU A 354 -13.28 4.08 16.94
CA GLU A 354 -12.19 3.44 16.20
C GLU A 354 -11.67 4.27 15.00
N CYS A 355 -12.31 5.38 14.68
CA CYS A 355 -11.89 6.27 13.58
C CYS A 355 -10.58 7.01 13.83
N ASN A 356 -9.99 6.89 15.01
CA ASN A 356 -8.68 7.46 15.33
C ASN A 356 -7.50 6.52 15.05
N PHE A 357 -7.77 5.36 14.43
CA PHE A 357 -6.75 4.34 14.15
C PHE A 357 -5.72 4.82 13.14
N GLU A 358 -4.45 4.86 13.54
CA GLU A 358 -3.26 5.17 12.69
C GLU A 358 -3.48 6.37 11.73
N LEU A 359 -4.03 7.47 12.22
CA LEU A 359 -4.18 8.70 11.45
C LEU A 359 -2.82 9.40 11.28
N VAL A 360 -2.42 9.64 10.03
CA VAL A 360 -1.16 10.32 9.68
C VAL A 360 -1.37 11.81 9.41
N VAL A 361 -2.58 12.19 9.02
CA VAL A 361 -2.98 13.58 8.74
C VAL A 361 -3.97 14.01 9.81
N PRO A 362 -3.83 15.21 10.40
CA PRO A 362 -4.79 15.70 11.37
C PRO A 362 -6.18 15.84 10.78
N ILE A 363 -7.20 15.60 11.59
CA ILE A 363 -8.60 15.86 11.22
C ILE A 363 -8.80 17.37 11.11
N CYS A 364 -9.57 17.81 10.11
CA CYS A 364 -9.96 19.21 9.94
C CYS A 364 -10.84 19.69 11.10
N GLY A 365 -10.84 20.99 11.35
CA GLY A 365 -11.84 21.64 12.18
C GLY A 365 -13.18 21.78 11.45
N ALA A 366 -13.88 22.89 11.66
CA ALA A 366 -15.20 23.14 11.06
C ALA A 366 -15.20 23.20 9.53
N GLU A 367 -14.06 23.48 8.90
CA GLU A 367 -13.93 23.61 7.45
C GLU A 367 -12.82 22.67 6.92
N GLU A 368 -13.07 22.02 5.79
CA GLU A 368 -12.06 21.26 5.06
C GLU A 368 -11.03 22.22 4.45
N ALA A 369 -9.76 21.91 4.62
CA ALA A 369 -8.68 22.75 4.14
C ALA A 369 -7.48 21.90 3.72
N PRO A 370 -6.60 22.40 2.83
CA PRO A 370 -5.33 21.74 2.53
C PRO A 370 -4.49 21.53 3.79
N GLY A 371 -4.04 20.30 4.02
CA GLY A 371 -3.22 19.91 5.17
C GLY A 371 -3.95 19.18 6.29
N CYS A 372 -5.28 19.03 6.19
CA CYS A 372 -6.08 18.21 7.10
C CYS A 372 -7.04 17.30 6.34
N SER A 373 -7.54 16.25 6.99
CA SER A 373 -8.55 15.34 6.44
C SER A 373 -9.93 15.75 6.90
N GLY A 374 -10.80 16.12 5.97
CA GLY A 374 -12.18 16.44 6.23
C GLY A 374 -13.11 15.26 5.91
N ARG A 375 -14.42 15.51 5.96
CA ARG A 375 -15.48 14.51 5.79
C ARG A 375 -15.32 13.69 4.49
N THR A 376 -15.20 14.36 3.35
CA THR A 376 -15.12 13.73 2.03
C THR A 376 -13.74 13.14 1.71
N SER A 377 -12.85 13.11 2.70
CA SER A 377 -11.54 12.43 2.66
C SER A 377 -11.59 10.97 3.15
N PHE A 378 -12.76 10.45 3.54
CA PHE A 378 -12.88 9.11 4.11
C PHE A 378 -13.86 8.23 3.34
N ILE A 379 -13.50 6.93 3.21
CA ILE A 379 -14.25 5.99 2.38
C ILE A 379 -15.65 5.70 2.91
N ARG A 380 -15.84 5.66 4.24
CA ARG A 380 -17.15 5.47 4.86
C ARG A 380 -18.13 6.58 4.47
N GLU A 381 -17.65 7.80 4.41
CA GLU A 381 -18.44 8.91 3.90
C GLU A 381 -18.71 8.79 2.39
N GLY A 382 -17.71 8.34 1.63
CA GLY A 382 -17.87 8.01 0.21
C GLY A 382 -19.00 7.00 -0.02
N LEU A 383 -19.07 5.93 0.79
CA LEU A 383 -20.17 4.95 0.70
C LEU A 383 -21.55 5.58 0.96
N LYS A 384 -21.66 6.51 1.94
CA LYS A 384 -22.90 7.24 2.23
C LYS A 384 -23.29 8.16 1.08
N ILE A 385 -22.32 8.88 0.50
CA ILE A 385 -22.53 9.69 -0.71
C ILE A 385 -22.97 8.82 -1.87
N GLY A 386 -22.43 7.61 -2.02
CA GLY A 386 -22.87 6.66 -3.02
C GLY A 386 -24.35 6.29 -2.93
N LEU A 387 -24.88 6.10 -1.71
CA LEU A 387 -26.31 5.87 -1.49
C LEU A 387 -27.16 7.11 -1.81
N GLN A 388 -26.66 8.33 -1.52
CA GLN A 388 -27.36 9.57 -1.90
C GLN A 388 -27.45 9.72 -3.42
N LEU A 389 -26.34 9.48 -4.12
CA LEU A 389 -26.28 9.51 -5.57
C LEU A 389 -27.13 8.39 -6.22
N GLU A 390 -27.27 7.23 -5.55
CA GLU A 390 -28.17 6.17 -6.01
C GLU A 390 -29.64 6.64 -5.99
N ALA A 391 -30.05 7.34 -4.96
CA ALA A 391 -31.40 7.92 -4.88
C ALA A 391 -31.63 9.00 -5.95
N GLU A 392 -30.60 9.76 -6.32
CA GLU A 392 -30.66 10.80 -7.33
C GLU A 392 -30.60 10.28 -8.76
N PHE A 393 -29.65 9.36 -9.05
CA PHE A 393 -29.30 8.92 -10.41
C PHE A 393 -29.89 7.56 -10.78
N GLY A 394 -30.41 6.80 -9.81
CA GLY A 394 -30.88 5.42 -10.02
C GLY A 394 -29.74 4.37 -10.06
N PHE A 395 -28.50 4.75 -9.78
CA PHE A 395 -27.37 3.86 -9.64
C PHE A 395 -26.37 4.41 -8.62
N ASN A 396 -25.63 3.52 -7.93
CA ASN A 396 -24.62 3.89 -6.97
C ASN A 396 -23.23 3.89 -7.64
N PRO A 397 -22.59 5.06 -7.85
CA PRO A 397 -21.28 5.14 -8.47
C PRO A 397 -20.11 4.84 -7.52
N ILE A 398 -20.38 4.69 -6.22
CA ILE A 398 -19.36 4.44 -5.18
C ILE A 398 -19.64 3.11 -4.47
N GLN A 399 -20.01 2.09 -5.25
CA GLN A 399 -20.01 0.70 -4.78
C GLN A 399 -18.58 0.16 -4.77
N THR A 400 -17.82 0.55 -3.76
CA THR A 400 -16.37 0.31 -3.70
C THR A 400 -16.04 -0.73 -2.63
N GLY A 401 -15.34 -1.80 -3.02
CA GLY A 401 -14.75 -2.78 -2.11
C GLY A 401 -13.46 -2.27 -1.48
N PHE A 402 -12.96 -2.97 -0.47
CA PHE A 402 -11.79 -2.57 0.30
C PHE A 402 -10.61 -3.48 0.07
N ILE A 403 -9.42 -2.89 -0.01
CA ILE A 403 -8.12 -3.53 0.08
C ILE A 403 -7.18 -2.72 1.00
N GLY A 404 -6.16 -3.38 1.54
CA GLY A 404 -4.98 -2.74 2.11
C GLY A 404 -3.78 -2.96 1.21
N SER A 405 -2.75 -2.15 1.36
CA SER A 405 -1.47 -2.29 0.68
C SER A 405 -0.37 -1.63 1.48
N THR A 406 0.90 -1.79 1.06
CA THR A 406 1.99 -1.15 1.79
C THR A 406 2.25 0.29 1.36
N ASP A 407 2.24 0.61 0.08
CA ASP A 407 2.82 1.84 -0.48
C ASP A 407 4.32 1.97 -0.12
N ALA A 408 5.00 0.82 0.00
CA ALA A 408 6.40 0.75 0.38
C ALA A 408 7.31 1.32 -0.72
N HIS A 409 8.29 2.16 -0.32
CA HIS A 409 9.24 2.78 -1.23
C HIS A 409 10.66 2.20 -1.07
N ASN A 410 10.76 0.95 -0.62
CA ASN A 410 12.00 0.19 -0.43
C ASN A 410 12.05 -1.10 -1.26
N SER A 411 11.11 -1.28 -2.22
CA SER A 411 10.98 -2.50 -3.02
C SER A 411 10.72 -3.75 -2.16
N ASN A 412 10.04 -3.58 -1.02
CA ASN A 412 9.71 -4.63 -0.04
C ASN A 412 8.18 -4.85 0.08
N PRO A 413 7.52 -5.38 -0.97
CA PRO A 413 6.08 -5.64 -0.96
C PRO A 413 5.68 -6.57 0.19
N GLY A 414 4.57 -6.25 0.86
CA GLY A 414 4.01 -7.09 1.92
C GLY A 414 4.79 -7.15 3.23
N ASP A 415 5.79 -6.27 3.43
CA ASP A 415 6.55 -6.13 4.68
C ASP A 415 5.74 -5.32 5.69
N THR A 416 4.69 -5.94 6.25
CA THR A 416 3.67 -5.29 7.08
C THR A 416 3.79 -5.64 8.57
N GLU A 417 4.78 -6.43 8.96
CA GLU A 417 4.89 -6.93 10.32
C GLU A 417 5.47 -5.87 11.27
N GLU A 418 4.73 -5.53 12.32
CA GLU A 418 5.14 -4.52 13.32
C GLU A 418 6.47 -4.87 13.97
N TYR A 419 6.72 -6.15 14.25
CA TYR A 419 7.94 -6.58 14.94
C TYR A 419 9.22 -6.47 14.09
N ASP A 420 9.10 -6.45 12.76
CA ASP A 420 10.27 -6.41 11.85
C ASP A 420 10.30 -5.19 10.91
N TYR A 421 9.48 -4.20 11.14
CA TYR A 421 9.43 -3.00 10.30
C TYR A 421 10.79 -2.30 10.22
N ARG A 422 11.31 -2.11 8.99
CA ARG A 422 12.59 -1.45 8.71
C ARG A 422 12.44 -0.07 8.07
N GLY A 423 11.24 0.47 8.06
CA GLY A 423 10.88 1.68 7.36
C GLY A 423 10.42 1.43 5.94
N ALA A 424 9.67 2.36 5.40
CA ALA A 424 9.07 2.23 4.07
C ALA A 424 9.57 3.30 3.08
N THR A 425 10.44 4.23 3.48
CA THR A 425 10.85 5.36 2.63
C THR A 425 12.37 5.59 2.66
N GLY A 426 13.11 4.63 2.17
CA GLY A 426 14.54 4.72 1.90
C GLY A 426 15.38 5.14 3.12
N GLU A 427 16.47 5.88 2.86
CA GLU A 427 17.38 6.39 3.89
C GLU A 427 16.73 7.33 4.91
N HIS A 428 15.50 7.80 4.63
CA HIS A 428 14.82 8.69 5.55
C HIS A 428 14.32 8.00 6.80
N GLU A 429 14.14 6.70 6.74
CA GLU A 429 13.57 5.88 7.81
C GLU A 429 14.53 4.83 8.36
N SER A 430 15.75 4.76 7.84
CA SER A 430 16.78 3.85 8.33
C SER A 430 18.03 4.64 8.80
N PRO A 431 18.68 4.25 9.89
CA PRO A 431 18.35 3.16 10.81
C PRO A 431 17.23 3.51 11.83
N ALA A 432 16.88 2.58 12.74
CA ALA A 432 15.84 2.71 13.74
C ALA A 432 15.90 4.01 14.55
N ARG A 433 17.09 4.49 14.96
CA ARG A 433 17.25 5.79 15.65
C ARG A 433 16.69 6.97 14.84
N LYS A 434 16.77 6.90 13.51
CA LYS A 434 16.26 7.93 12.61
C LYS A 434 14.74 7.81 12.47
N ARG A 435 14.21 6.57 12.36
CA ARG A 435 12.75 6.30 12.33
C ARG A 435 12.07 6.83 13.59
N LEU A 436 12.67 6.60 14.76
CA LEU A 436 12.17 7.08 16.05
C LEU A 436 12.39 8.58 16.28
N GLY A 437 12.96 9.33 15.35
CA GLY A 437 13.22 10.75 15.51
C GLY A 437 14.31 11.09 16.55
N LEU A 438 15.17 10.16 16.90
CA LEU A 438 16.22 10.30 17.93
C LEU A 438 17.52 10.94 17.40
N THR A 439 17.61 11.27 16.12
CA THR A 439 18.78 11.91 15.50
C THR A 439 18.56 13.41 15.31
N ALA A 440 19.64 14.20 15.39
CA ALA A 440 19.59 15.66 15.24
C ALA A 440 19.03 16.11 13.86
N ALA A 441 19.22 15.31 12.82
CA ALA A 441 18.70 15.58 11.47
C ALA A 441 17.16 15.61 11.39
N VAL A 442 16.46 14.98 12.33
CA VAL A 442 15.00 14.93 12.38
C VAL A 442 14.40 16.18 13.03
N LYS A 443 15.13 16.84 13.94
CA LYS A 443 14.66 18.07 14.61
C LYS A 443 14.45 19.25 13.65
N THR A 444 15.03 19.21 12.44
CA THR A 444 14.89 20.25 11.43
C THR A 444 13.80 19.96 10.39
N PHE A 445 13.12 18.81 10.47
CA PHE A 445 12.09 18.38 9.56
C PHE A 445 10.73 18.36 10.24
N ASP A 446 9.95 19.38 9.98
CA ASP A 446 8.55 19.51 10.36
C ASP A 446 8.23 19.06 11.82
N ARG A 447 7.48 19.85 12.57
CA ARG A 447 7.17 19.62 14.00
C ARG A 447 6.46 18.30 14.31
N GLN A 448 6.03 17.58 13.26
CA GLN A 448 5.60 16.18 13.29
C GLN A 448 6.66 15.38 12.54
N SER A 449 7.34 14.45 13.18
CA SER A 449 8.20 13.50 12.47
C SER A 449 7.31 12.70 11.52
N PRO A 450 7.36 12.91 10.20
CA PRO A 450 6.49 12.18 9.28
C PRO A 450 6.77 10.67 9.30
N THR A 451 7.92 10.25 9.84
CA THR A 451 8.32 8.85 9.97
C THR A 451 7.61 8.17 11.14
N LEU A 452 7.54 8.81 12.28
CA LEU A 452 7.03 8.22 13.52
C LEU A 452 5.52 7.92 13.48
N VAL A 453 4.76 8.72 12.72
CA VAL A 453 3.31 8.53 12.55
C VAL A 453 2.94 7.56 11.42
N LYS A 454 3.93 7.09 10.63
CA LYS A 454 3.70 6.03 9.64
C LYS A 454 3.62 4.66 10.32
N ASN A 455 3.12 3.70 9.57
CA ASN A 455 2.97 2.30 9.98
C ASN A 455 3.53 1.39 8.88
N PRO A 456 3.62 0.08 9.07
CA PRO A 456 4.10 -0.85 8.04
C PRO A 456 3.20 -0.97 6.81
N GLY A 457 1.94 -0.53 6.90
CA GLY A 457 0.93 -0.68 5.86
C GLY A 457 0.06 -1.91 6.08
N GLY A 458 -0.68 -2.28 5.04
CA GLY A 458 -1.63 -3.38 5.07
C GLY A 458 -1.49 -4.33 3.88
N LEU A 459 -2.38 -5.33 3.83
CA LEU A 459 -2.44 -6.32 2.75
C LEU A 459 -3.79 -6.31 2.06
N ALA A 460 -3.78 -6.60 0.76
CA ALA A 460 -4.97 -6.96 0.01
C ALA A 460 -5.25 -8.45 0.18
N ALA A 461 -6.45 -8.79 0.60
CA ALA A 461 -6.93 -10.16 0.70
C ALA A 461 -8.05 -10.38 -0.32
N VAL A 462 -7.93 -11.43 -1.16
CA VAL A 462 -8.82 -11.67 -2.30
C VAL A 462 -9.35 -13.09 -2.25
N TRP A 463 -10.66 -13.25 -2.35
CA TRP A 463 -11.32 -14.54 -2.47
C TRP A 463 -11.50 -14.92 -3.95
N ALA A 464 -10.59 -15.70 -4.49
CA ALA A 464 -10.60 -16.11 -5.89
C ALA A 464 -10.66 -17.64 -6.05
N LYS A 465 -11.05 -18.12 -7.22
CA LYS A 465 -11.14 -19.56 -7.51
C LYS A 465 -9.79 -20.24 -7.56
N GLU A 466 -8.79 -19.54 -8.07
CA GLU A 466 -7.42 -20.01 -8.27
C GLU A 466 -6.44 -18.84 -8.28
N ASN A 467 -5.14 -19.10 -8.06
CA ASN A 467 -4.10 -18.10 -8.13
C ASN A 467 -3.69 -17.84 -9.60
N THR A 468 -4.52 -17.10 -10.32
CA THR A 468 -4.25 -16.63 -11.69
C THR A 468 -4.64 -15.17 -11.82
N ARG A 469 -4.06 -14.46 -12.79
CA ARG A 469 -4.42 -13.05 -13.06
C ARG A 469 -5.92 -12.90 -13.29
N GLU A 470 -6.48 -13.77 -14.12
CA GLU A 470 -7.90 -13.73 -14.47
C GLU A 470 -8.80 -13.90 -13.24
N ALA A 471 -8.52 -14.92 -12.42
CA ALA A 471 -9.37 -15.23 -11.26
C ALA A 471 -9.25 -14.17 -10.16
N ILE A 472 -8.02 -13.68 -9.86
CA ILE A 472 -7.79 -12.64 -8.84
C ILE A 472 -8.35 -11.29 -9.33
N PHE A 473 -8.10 -10.90 -10.59
CA PHE A 473 -8.63 -9.66 -11.15
C PHE A 473 -10.17 -9.64 -11.17
N ASP A 474 -10.80 -10.76 -11.60
CA ASP A 474 -12.24 -10.87 -11.62
C ASP A 474 -12.86 -10.82 -10.21
N ALA A 475 -12.16 -11.36 -9.21
CA ALA A 475 -12.57 -11.24 -7.80
C ALA A 475 -12.43 -9.80 -7.30
N MET A 476 -11.33 -9.11 -7.62
CA MET A 476 -11.14 -7.68 -7.34
C MET A 476 -12.24 -6.83 -8.02
N ARG A 477 -12.54 -7.09 -9.27
CA ARG A 477 -13.63 -6.41 -10.01
C ARG A 477 -15.00 -6.62 -9.35
N LYS A 478 -15.23 -7.80 -8.78
CA LYS A 478 -16.45 -8.14 -8.03
C LYS A 478 -16.42 -7.71 -6.58
N ARG A 479 -15.31 -7.11 -6.14
CA ARG A 479 -15.14 -6.65 -4.75
C ARG A 479 -15.17 -7.78 -3.72
N GLU A 480 -14.94 -9.05 -4.12
CA GLU A 480 -14.84 -10.17 -3.18
C GLU A 480 -13.46 -10.13 -2.51
N THR A 481 -13.20 -9.02 -1.81
CA THR A 481 -11.92 -8.62 -1.24
C THR A 481 -12.12 -8.04 0.16
N TYR A 482 -11.03 -8.02 0.93
CA TYR A 482 -10.97 -7.31 2.18
C TYR A 482 -9.56 -6.77 2.45
N ALA A 483 -9.44 -5.83 3.38
CA ALA A 483 -8.18 -5.24 3.79
C ALA A 483 -7.75 -5.78 5.16
N THR A 484 -6.43 -5.86 5.40
CA THR A 484 -5.88 -5.96 6.76
C THR A 484 -4.95 -4.80 7.03
N SER A 485 -4.69 -4.50 8.30
CA SER A 485 -3.73 -3.46 8.71
C SER A 485 -2.30 -3.98 8.82
N GLY A 486 -2.06 -5.27 8.62
CA GLY A 486 -0.72 -5.87 8.66
C GLY A 486 -0.78 -7.38 8.68
N GLY A 487 -1.41 -7.96 9.70
CA GLY A 487 -1.56 -9.39 9.88
C GLY A 487 -2.44 -10.06 8.83
N ARG A 488 -2.29 -11.37 8.66
CA ARG A 488 -3.11 -12.18 7.73
C ARG A 488 -4.37 -12.71 8.41
N ILE A 489 -5.15 -11.82 9.00
CA ILE A 489 -6.45 -12.16 9.60
C ILE A 489 -7.35 -12.78 8.53
N TYR A 490 -7.90 -13.96 8.80
CA TYR A 490 -8.90 -14.58 7.95
C TYR A 490 -10.27 -13.95 8.18
N LEU A 491 -10.98 -13.61 7.10
CA LEU A 491 -12.31 -13.01 7.20
C LEU A 491 -13.23 -13.47 6.08
N ARG A 492 -14.39 -14.04 6.46
CA ARG A 492 -15.54 -14.28 5.58
C ARG A 492 -16.71 -13.44 6.03
N PHE A 493 -17.45 -12.92 5.06
CA PHE A 493 -18.66 -12.14 5.30
C PHE A 493 -19.70 -12.43 4.22
N PHE A 494 -20.89 -12.84 4.65
CA PHE A 494 -22.02 -13.12 3.77
C PHE A 494 -23.28 -12.47 4.33
N ALA A 495 -24.23 -12.14 3.44
CA ALA A 495 -25.59 -11.74 3.79
C ALA A 495 -26.61 -12.61 3.05
N GLY A 496 -27.75 -12.90 3.69
CA GLY A 496 -28.84 -13.67 3.10
C GLY A 496 -30.12 -13.53 3.89
N TRP A 497 -31.18 -14.24 3.47
CA TRP A 497 -32.51 -14.13 4.09
C TRP A 497 -32.92 -15.34 4.92
N ASP A 498 -32.23 -16.46 4.72
CA ASP A 498 -32.64 -17.73 5.32
C ASP A 498 -31.45 -18.71 5.40
N PHE A 499 -30.49 -18.43 6.28
CA PHE A 499 -29.41 -19.37 6.58
C PHE A 499 -29.85 -20.41 7.61
N PRO A 500 -29.42 -21.68 7.52
CA PRO A 500 -29.66 -22.68 8.55
C PRO A 500 -29.21 -22.21 9.93
N ARG A 501 -29.92 -22.63 10.98
CA ARG A 501 -29.56 -22.25 12.35
C ARG A 501 -28.19 -22.77 12.75
N ASP A 502 -27.89 -23.97 12.31
CA ASP A 502 -26.68 -24.76 12.56
C ASP A 502 -25.62 -24.65 11.48
N ILE A 503 -25.67 -23.56 10.66
CA ILE A 503 -24.78 -23.40 9.51
C ILE A 503 -23.29 -23.55 9.87
N PHE A 504 -22.89 -23.11 11.07
CA PHE A 504 -21.50 -23.20 11.51
C PHE A 504 -21.09 -24.58 12.03
N GLU A 505 -22.03 -25.51 12.17
CA GLU A 505 -21.80 -26.89 12.59
C GLU A 505 -21.72 -27.86 11.40
N THR A 506 -22.04 -27.36 10.18
CA THR A 506 -22.07 -28.18 8.98
C THR A 506 -20.71 -28.15 8.27
N SER A 507 -20.35 -29.22 7.56
CA SER A 507 -19.12 -29.32 6.79
C SER A 507 -19.16 -28.51 5.46
N ASP A 508 -20.35 -28.12 5.01
CA ASP A 508 -20.63 -27.42 3.75
C ASP A 508 -20.98 -25.93 3.94
N ILE A 509 -20.53 -25.35 5.04
CA ILE A 509 -20.75 -23.94 5.43
C ILE A 509 -20.62 -22.98 4.25
N LEU A 510 -19.49 -23.04 3.52
CA LEU A 510 -19.20 -22.10 2.44
C LEU A 510 -20.09 -22.33 1.22
N GLU A 511 -20.34 -23.59 0.85
CA GLU A 511 -21.23 -23.90 -0.26
C GLU A 511 -22.64 -23.41 0.05
N THR A 512 -23.13 -23.64 1.26
CA THR A 512 -24.44 -23.17 1.72
C THR A 512 -24.51 -21.65 1.76
N ALA A 513 -23.46 -20.96 2.24
CA ALA A 513 -23.40 -19.51 2.29
C ALA A 513 -23.45 -18.89 0.90
N TYR A 514 -22.68 -19.40 -0.08
CA TYR A 514 -22.73 -18.93 -1.47
C TYR A 514 -24.05 -19.26 -2.18
N LYS A 515 -24.71 -20.35 -1.81
CA LYS A 515 -25.97 -20.78 -2.43
C LYS A 515 -27.18 -20.00 -1.91
N ARG A 516 -27.18 -19.64 -0.61
CA ARG A 516 -28.33 -19.01 0.06
C ARG A 516 -28.16 -17.52 0.31
N GLY A 517 -26.99 -16.99 0.03
CA GLY A 517 -26.67 -15.59 0.27
C GLY A 517 -25.68 -15.04 -0.76
N VAL A 518 -25.18 -13.88 -0.47
CA VAL A 518 -24.18 -13.15 -1.26
C VAL A 518 -22.93 -12.90 -0.43
N PRO A 519 -21.71 -12.99 -1.02
CA PRO A 519 -20.47 -12.67 -0.32
C PRO A 519 -20.25 -11.16 -0.22
N MET A 520 -19.24 -10.75 0.57
CA MET A 520 -18.75 -9.38 0.60
C MET A 520 -18.53 -8.82 -0.82
N GLY A 521 -18.78 -7.51 -1.00
CA GLY A 521 -18.66 -6.83 -2.29
C GLY A 521 -19.89 -6.91 -3.18
N SER A 522 -20.95 -7.60 -2.74
CA SER A 522 -22.14 -7.88 -3.54
C SER A 522 -23.36 -7.05 -3.14
N ASP A 523 -24.37 -7.07 -4.00
CA ASP A 523 -25.70 -6.54 -3.68
C ASP A 523 -26.59 -7.63 -3.08
N LEU A 524 -27.23 -7.34 -1.95
CA LEU A 524 -28.30 -8.12 -1.38
C LEU A 524 -29.64 -7.49 -1.84
N SER A 525 -30.29 -8.12 -2.80
CA SER A 525 -31.59 -7.66 -3.34
C SER A 525 -32.73 -8.55 -2.89
N GLY A 526 -33.97 -8.00 -2.98
CA GLY A 526 -35.18 -8.75 -2.90
C GLY A 526 -35.58 -9.17 -1.49
N VAL A 527 -36.30 -8.32 -0.77
CA VAL A 527 -37.11 -8.76 0.36
C VAL A 527 -38.29 -9.53 -0.17
N VAL A 528 -38.30 -10.85 0.04
CA VAL A 528 -39.46 -11.70 -0.26
C VAL A 528 -40.58 -11.46 0.78
N ASP A 529 -40.22 -10.93 1.95
CA ASP A 529 -41.13 -10.71 3.09
C ASP A 529 -40.63 -9.48 3.87
N GLU A 530 -41.37 -8.37 3.83
CA GLU A 530 -41.00 -7.11 4.49
C GLU A 530 -40.87 -7.22 6.02
N THR A 531 -41.27 -8.32 6.61
CA THR A 531 -41.13 -8.57 8.05
C THR A 531 -39.79 -9.24 8.40
N LYS A 532 -38.99 -9.66 7.40
CA LYS A 532 -37.70 -10.31 7.59
C LYS A 532 -36.56 -9.30 7.54
N SER A 533 -35.65 -9.46 8.50
CA SER A 533 -34.37 -8.78 8.51
C SER A 533 -33.29 -9.70 7.88
N PRO A 534 -32.32 -9.15 7.15
CA PRO A 534 -31.22 -9.95 6.61
C PRO A 534 -30.39 -10.59 7.70
N GLU A 535 -29.93 -11.79 7.43
CA GLU A 535 -28.98 -12.52 8.27
C GLU A 535 -27.57 -12.31 7.72
N PHE A 536 -26.64 -11.98 8.60
CA PHE A 536 -25.24 -11.80 8.28
C PHE A 536 -24.41 -12.91 8.92
N LEU A 537 -23.57 -13.58 8.12
CA LEU A 537 -22.62 -14.58 8.60
C LEU A 537 -21.23 -13.96 8.58
N VAL A 538 -20.56 -14.00 9.72
CA VAL A 538 -19.15 -13.61 9.84
C VAL A 538 -18.36 -14.80 10.37
N TRP A 539 -17.24 -15.06 9.72
CA TRP A 539 -16.27 -16.03 10.19
C TRP A 539 -14.89 -15.39 10.11
N ALA A 540 -14.29 -15.14 11.28
CA ALA A 540 -12.97 -14.56 11.43
C ALA A 540 -12.05 -15.53 12.18
N ALA A 541 -10.77 -15.60 11.78
CA ALA A 541 -9.72 -16.27 12.56
C ALA A 541 -8.47 -15.38 12.56
N LYS A 542 -7.74 -15.43 13.69
CA LYS A 542 -6.52 -14.63 13.85
C LYS A 542 -5.43 -15.03 12.86
N ASP A 543 -4.49 -14.13 12.60
CA ASP A 543 -3.19 -14.49 12.04
C ASP A 543 -2.50 -15.46 13.00
N PRO A 544 -1.94 -16.61 12.54
CA PRO A 544 -1.16 -17.50 13.39
C PRO A 544 -0.06 -16.81 14.19
N ASN A 545 0.55 -15.76 13.64
CA ASN A 545 1.59 -14.95 14.28
C ASN A 545 1.05 -13.71 15.01
N GLY A 546 -0.25 -13.40 14.85
CA GLY A 546 -0.92 -12.25 15.46
C GLY A 546 -1.46 -12.51 16.85
N ALA A 547 -2.02 -11.47 17.47
CA ALA A 547 -2.74 -11.59 18.74
C ALA A 547 -4.09 -12.32 18.54
N ASN A 548 -4.73 -12.75 19.64
CA ASN A 548 -6.08 -13.29 19.56
C ASN A 548 -7.09 -12.22 19.16
N LEU A 549 -8.21 -12.64 18.57
CA LEU A 549 -9.31 -11.75 18.21
C LEU A 549 -10.03 -11.24 19.48
N GLN A 550 -10.33 -9.94 19.50
CA GLN A 550 -11.06 -9.30 20.59
C GLN A 550 -12.56 -9.24 20.31
N ARG A 551 -12.95 -8.77 19.13
CA ARG A 551 -14.35 -8.57 18.76
C ARG A 551 -14.57 -8.45 17.26
N VAL A 552 -15.82 -8.62 16.87
CA VAL A 552 -16.31 -8.39 15.51
C VAL A 552 -17.36 -7.28 15.53
N GLN A 553 -17.21 -6.32 14.65
CA GLN A 553 -18.12 -5.17 14.48
C GLN A 553 -18.81 -5.25 13.12
N VAL A 554 -20.08 -4.87 13.08
CA VAL A 554 -20.81 -4.53 11.86
C VAL A 554 -20.97 -3.02 11.80
N ILE A 555 -20.53 -2.42 10.74
CA ILE A 555 -20.74 -1.01 10.43
C ILE A 555 -21.86 -0.91 9.39
N LYS A 556 -22.95 -0.25 9.77
CA LYS A 556 -24.13 0.02 8.93
C LYS A 556 -24.15 1.49 8.55
N GLY A 557 -24.41 1.79 7.28
CA GLY A 557 -24.74 3.12 6.80
C GLY A 557 -26.03 3.08 5.98
N TRP A 558 -26.88 4.12 6.09
CA TRP A 558 -28.14 4.25 5.36
C TRP A 558 -28.51 5.70 5.12
N ILE A 559 -29.52 5.92 4.29
CA ILE A 559 -30.12 7.22 4.07
C ILE A 559 -31.48 7.26 4.74
N GLU A 560 -31.75 8.34 5.50
CA GLU A 560 -33.00 8.60 6.18
C GLU A 560 -33.34 10.08 6.04
N ASP A 561 -34.49 10.38 5.49
CA ASP A 561 -34.98 11.77 5.25
C ASP A 561 -33.99 12.64 4.46
N GLY A 562 -33.25 12.01 3.52
CA GLY A 562 -32.22 12.65 2.69
C GLY A 562 -30.88 12.82 3.38
N GLU A 563 -30.75 12.48 4.65
CA GLU A 563 -29.51 12.54 5.41
C GLU A 563 -28.83 11.17 5.51
N SER A 564 -27.50 11.17 5.48
CA SER A 564 -26.72 9.96 5.74
C SER A 564 -26.63 9.67 7.24
N LYS A 565 -26.87 8.43 7.62
CA LYS A 565 -26.77 7.92 8.98
C LYS A 565 -25.80 6.75 9.04
N GLU A 566 -25.24 6.50 10.22
CA GLU A 566 -24.41 5.31 10.47
C GLU A 566 -24.62 4.77 11.88
N LYS A 567 -24.34 3.47 12.04
CA LYS A 567 -24.30 2.82 13.34
C LYS A 567 -23.27 1.68 13.35
N VAL A 568 -22.56 1.56 14.45
CA VAL A 568 -21.61 0.46 14.70
C VAL A 568 -22.20 -0.46 15.76
N PHE A 569 -22.22 -1.75 15.45
CA PHE A 569 -22.66 -2.82 16.36
C PHE A 569 -21.49 -3.76 16.62
N ASP A 570 -21.10 -3.96 17.86
CA ASP A 570 -20.32 -5.13 18.21
C ASP A 570 -21.28 -6.34 18.15
N VAL A 571 -20.97 -7.33 17.31
CA VAL A 571 -21.87 -8.46 17.04
C VAL A 571 -21.37 -9.76 17.64
N ALA A 572 -20.09 -9.80 18.00
CA ALA A 572 -19.46 -10.87 18.76
C ALA A 572 -18.30 -10.33 19.59
N CYS A 573 -18.20 -10.79 20.82
CA CYS A 573 -17.11 -10.51 21.75
C CYS A 573 -16.36 -11.81 22.03
N SER A 574 -15.04 -11.72 22.29
CA SER A 574 -14.25 -12.86 22.73
C SER A 574 -14.55 -13.28 24.18
N ASP A 575 -13.92 -14.35 24.61
CA ASP A 575 -13.94 -14.83 26.01
C ASP A 575 -15.34 -15.13 26.55
N GLY A 576 -16.29 -15.47 25.68
CA GLY A 576 -17.67 -15.70 26.02
C GLY A 576 -18.45 -14.47 26.50
N LEU A 577 -17.91 -13.26 26.26
CA LEU A 577 -18.61 -12.02 26.54
C LEU A 577 -19.70 -11.75 25.49
N TYR A 578 -20.63 -10.87 25.84
CA TYR A 578 -21.73 -10.46 24.96
C TYR A 578 -21.77 -8.92 24.84
N PRO A 579 -22.20 -8.38 23.68
CA PRO A 579 -22.40 -6.95 23.56
C PRO A 579 -23.47 -6.46 24.54
N ASP A 580 -23.22 -5.32 25.18
CA ASP A 580 -24.21 -4.65 26.01
C ASP A 580 -25.38 -4.18 25.13
N PRO A 581 -26.63 -4.54 25.45
CA PRO A 581 -27.80 -4.23 24.61
C PRO A 581 -28.12 -2.74 24.52
N ASN A 582 -27.61 -1.90 25.44
CA ASN A 582 -27.85 -0.46 25.43
C ASN A 582 -26.81 0.29 24.60
N THR A 583 -25.57 -0.14 24.63
CA THR A 583 -24.44 0.51 23.94
C THR A 583 -24.07 -0.17 22.63
N ASN A 584 -24.45 -1.42 22.43
CA ASN A 584 -23.99 -2.30 21.33
C ASN A 584 -22.45 -2.44 21.32
N ARG A 585 -21.81 -2.47 22.50
CA ARG A 585 -20.36 -2.62 22.65
C ARG A 585 -19.99 -3.81 23.52
N CYS A 586 -18.92 -4.48 23.15
CA CYS A 586 -18.27 -5.48 24.01
C CYS A 586 -17.61 -4.79 25.22
N ALA A 587 -17.65 -5.48 26.37
CA ALA A 587 -16.79 -5.09 27.47
C ALA A 587 -15.31 -5.34 27.12
N ASP A 588 -14.41 -4.61 27.77
CA ASP A 588 -12.97 -4.86 27.66
C ASP A 588 -12.67 -6.27 28.19
N ASN A 589 -11.97 -7.09 27.40
CA ASN A 589 -11.59 -8.45 27.78
C ASN A 589 -10.34 -8.50 28.68
N GLY A 590 -9.74 -7.37 29.01
CA GLY A 590 -8.58 -7.26 29.88
C GLY A 590 -7.24 -7.65 29.26
N ALA A 591 -7.18 -7.85 27.95
CA ALA A 591 -5.93 -8.16 27.24
C ALA A 591 -4.89 -7.06 27.41
N GLN A 592 -3.65 -7.44 27.70
CA GLN A 592 -2.55 -6.51 27.98
C GLN A 592 -1.31 -6.83 27.18
N VAL A 593 -0.47 -5.80 26.98
CA VAL A 593 0.85 -5.90 26.37
C VAL A 593 1.92 -5.52 27.37
N ASN A 594 2.92 -6.37 27.51
CA ASN A 594 4.10 -6.05 28.30
C ASN A 594 5.06 -5.19 27.45
N LEU A 595 5.06 -3.88 27.66
CA LEU A 595 5.88 -2.95 26.86
C LEU A 595 7.40 -3.13 27.02
N LYS A 596 7.87 -3.94 27.99
CA LYS A 596 9.31 -4.25 28.14
C LYS A 596 9.76 -5.44 27.30
N THR A 597 8.85 -6.30 26.89
CA THR A 597 9.15 -7.53 26.13
C THR A 597 8.33 -7.67 24.86
N CYS A 598 7.31 -6.85 24.68
CA CYS A 598 6.26 -6.97 23.68
C CYS A 598 5.50 -8.31 23.74
N ALA A 599 5.53 -9.00 24.88
CA ALA A 599 4.68 -10.16 25.09
C ALA A 599 3.23 -9.70 25.20
N VAL A 600 2.35 -10.35 24.42
CA VAL A 600 0.91 -10.14 24.44
C VAL A 600 0.22 -11.16 25.33
N SER A 601 -0.95 -10.81 25.86
CA SER A 601 -1.82 -11.78 26.53
C SER A 601 -2.16 -12.95 25.61
N SER A 602 -2.01 -14.17 26.12
CA SER A 602 -2.25 -15.40 25.35
C SER A 602 -3.51 -16.14 25.79
N GLN A 603 -4.10 -15.74 26.91
CA GLN A 603 -5.31 -16.37 27.48
C GLN A 603 -6.57 -15.60 27.10
N GLU A 604 -6.48 -14.29 26.92
CA GLU A 604 -7.57 -13.41 26.56
C GLU A 604 -7.75 -13.38 25.02
N GLY A 605 -9.01 -13.30 24.58
CA GLY A 605 -9.37 -13.31 23.17
C GLY A 605 -9.49 -14.71 22.58
N ASP A 606 -10.14 -14.79 21.44
CA ASP A 606 -10.42 -16.03 20.73
C ASP A 606 -9.56 -16.20 19.48
N ALA A 607 -9.13 -17.42 19.17
CA ALA A 607 -8.42 -17.74 17.93
C ALA A 607 -9.35 -17.67 16.71
N GLU A 608 -10.65 -17.92 16.91
CA GLU A 608 -11.68 -17.96 15.88
C GLU A 608 -12.98 -17.42 16.44
N ILE A 609 -13.66 -16.57 15.68
CA ILE A 609 -15.01 -16.06 16.01
C ILE A 609 -15.93 -16.35 14.82
N LYS A 610 -17.06 -16.99 15.11
CA LYS A 610 -18.15 -17.25 14.17
C LYS A 610 -19.45 -16.69 14.71
N VAL A 611 -20.11 -15.86 13.94
CA VAL A 611 -21.38 -15.26 14.36
C VAL A 611 -22.39 -15.18 13.21
N LYS A 612 -23.64 -15.51 13.53
CA LYS A 612 -24.81 -15.21 12.71
C LYS A 612 -25.59 -14.11 13.40
N TRP A 613 -25.66 -12.95 12.76
CA TRP A 613 -26.31 -11.75 13.30
C TRP A 613 -27.44 -11.27 12.40
N LYS A 614 -28.44 -10.65 12.98
CA LYS A 614 -29.54 -9.98 12.28
C LYS A 614 -29.56 -8.53 12.69
N ASP A 615 -29.76 -7.64 11.71
CA ASP A 615 -29.92 -6.22 12.00
C ASP A 615 -31.25 -5.96 12.76
N PRO A 616 -31.20 -5.57 14.04
CA PRO A 616 -32.42 -5.28 14.81
C PRO A 616 -33.14 -4.00 14.39
N GLU A 617 -32.46 -3.15 13.60
CA GLU A 617 -32.97 -1.86 13.11
C GLU A 617 -33.05 -1.85 11.58
N PHE A 618 -33.30 -3.00 10.98
CA PHE A 618 -33.46 -3.10 9.54
C PHE A 618 -34.79 -2.47 9.09
N ASP A 619 -34.68 -1.63 8.05
CA ASP A 619 -35.85 -1.08 7.36
C ASP A 619 -35.76 -1.47 5.88
N SER A 620 -36.71 -2.30 5.43
CA SER A 620 -36.77 -2.83 4.08
C SER A 620 -36.95 -1.75 2.98
N LYS A 621 -37.30 -0.52 3.37
CA LYS A 621 -37.49 0.60 2.44
C LYS A 621 -36.28 1.51 2.28
N LYS A 622 -35.22 1.27 3.06
CA LYS A 622 -34.02 2.09 3.06
C LYS A 622 -32.83 1.36 2.44
N SER A 623 -32.27 1.93 1.39
CA SER A 623 -30.96 1.51 0.89
C SER A 623 -29.91 1.64 1.98
N SER A 624 -29.09 0.59 2.15
CA SER A 624 -28.06 0.56 3.20
C SER A 624 -26.85 -0.25 2.74
N PHE A 625 -25.72 -0.01 3.40
CA PHE A 625 -24.55 -0.87 3.28
C PHE A 625 -24.15 -1.41 4.64
N TYR A 626 -23.49 -2.56 4.62
CA TYR A 626 -22.94 -3.23 5.80
C TYR A 626 -21.52 -3.70 5.49
N TYR A 627 -20.55 -3.40 6.36
CA TYR A 627 -19.24 -4.04 6.30
C TYR A 627 -18.77 -4.46 7.69
N ILE A 628 -17.83 -5.38 7.71
CA ILE A 628 -17.27 -5.95 8.94
C ILE A 628 -15.94 -5.28 9.25
N ARG A 629 -15.71 -5.03 10.54
CA ARG A 629 -14.39 -4.75 11.09
C ARG A 629 -14.11 -5.77 12.20
N VAL A 630 -13.00 -6.51 12.06
CA VAL A 630 -12.50 -7.45 13.06
C VAL A 630 -11.31 -6.80 13.75
N LEU A 631 -11.26 -6.85 15.07
CA LEU A 631 -10.14 -6.32 15.86
C LEU A 631 -9.45 -7.46 16.61
N GLU A 632 -8.11 -7.48 16.57
CA GLU A 632 -7.28 -8.30 17.45
C GLU A 632 -7.12 -7.63 18.82
N ASN A 633 -6.63 -8.37 19.80
CA ASN A 633 -6.12 -7.79 21.03
C ASN A 633 -4.92 -6.88 20.78
N PRO A 634 -4.60 -5.92 21.66
CA PRO A 634 -3.45 -5.05 21.48
C PRO A 634 -2.13 -5.83 21.38
N SER A 635 -1.23 -5.35 20.52
CA SER A 635 0.17 -5.79 20.41
C SER A 635 1.10 -4.56 20.43
N CYS A 636 2.42 -4.74 20.50
CA CYS A 636 3.35 -3.62 20.37
C CYS A 636 3.29 -3.02 18.96
N ARG A 637 3.30 -1.69 18.90
CA ARG A 637 3.53 -0.96 17.65
C ARG A 637 5.03 -1.04 17.27
N TRP A 638 5.38 -0.97 15.97
CA TRP A 638 6.75 -1.02 15.47
C TRP A 638 7.71 -0.08 16.21
N SER A 639 7.24 1.12 16.57
CA SER A 639 8.03 2.11 17.30
C SER A 639 8.45 1.65 18.69
N THR A 640 7.64 0.82 19.34
CA THR A 640 7.95 0.17 20.62
C THR A 640 8.99 -0.92 20.44
N TYR A 641 8.86 -1.77 19.40
CA TYR A 641 9.88 -2.77 19.07
C TYR A 641 11.25 -2.13 18.77
N ASP A 642 11.27 -1.05 18.01
CA ASP A 642 12.51 -0.31 17.73
C ASP A 642 13.10 0.35 19.00
N ALA A 643 12.27 0.89 19.86
CA ALA A 643 12.71 1.45 21.15
C ALA A 643 13.38 0.37 22.02
N LEU A 644 12.76 -0.81 22.13
CA LEU A 644 13.32 -1.95 22.86
C LEU A 644 14.67 -2.42 22.29
N ARG A 645 14.79 -2.55 20.96
CA ARG A 645 16.04 -2.92 20.28
C ARG A 645 17.17 -1.93 20.54
N LEU A 646 16.83 -0.66 20.72
CA LEU A 646 17.78 0.41 21.01
C LEU A 646 18.03 0.62 22.50
N GLY A 647 17.31 -0.08 23.37
CA GLY A 647 17.41 0.10 24.84
C GLY A 647 16.95 1.48 25.30
N VAL A 648 15.92 2.07 24.64
CA VAL A 648 15.32 3.35 25.01
C VAL A 648 13.83 3.17 25.34
N GLU A 649 13.25 4.13 26.06
CA GLU A 649 11.81 4.13 26.33
C GLU A 649 11.00 4.36 25.05
N PRO A 650 9.79 3.77 24.93
CA PRO A 650 8.86 4.06 23.85
C PRO A 650 8.57 5.56 23.70
N VAL A 651 8.41 6.02 22.47
CA VAL A 651 8.23 7.46 22.18
C VAL A 651 6.80 7.89 22.52
N ALA A 652 6.64 8.79 23.49
CA ALA A 652 5.35 9.19 24.06
C ALA A 652 4.40 9.92 23.08
N SER A 653 4.88 10.39 21.92
CA SER A 653 4.06 11.13 20.94
C SER A 653 3.25 10.25 19.98
N VAL A 654 3.39 8.93 20.08
CA VAL A 654 2.61 7.94 19.33
C VAL A 654 2.16 6.82 20.27
N PRO A 655 1.09 6.08 19.95
CA PRO A 655 0.69 4.91 20.73
C PRO A 655 1.82 3.89 20.84
N ALA A 656 1.99 3.31 22.03
CA ALA A 656 2.96 2.24 22.24
C ALA A 656 2.47 0.89 21.71
N THR A 657 1.16 0.75 21.56
CA THR A 657 0.48 -0.46 21.10
C THR A 657 -0.38 -0.17 19.89
N ILE A 658 -0.71 -1.20 19.15
CA ILE A 658 -1.65 -1.20 18.02
C ILE A 658 -2.65 -2.34 18.19
N GLN A 659 -3.89 -2.16 17.73
CA GLN A 659 -4.86 -3.23 17.52
C GLN A 659 -5.00 -3.49 16.02
N GLU A 660 -4.35 -4.55 15.54
CA GLU A 660 -4.47 -4.97 14.17
C GLU A 660 -5.91 -5.34 13.83
N ARG A 661 -6.28 -5.11 12.58
CA ARG A 661 -7.67 -5.25 12.16
C ARG A 661 -7.83 -5.66 10.71
N ALA A 662 -9.01 -6.15 10.39
CA ALA A 662 -9.43 -6.43 9.02
C ALA A 662 -10.77 -5.75 8.72
N TRP A 663 -10.95 -5.30 7.45
CA TRP A 663 -12.18 -4.66 6.97
C TRP A 663 -12.69 -5.37 5.73
N SER A 664 -13.89 -5.97 5.79
CA SER A 664 -14.51 -6.56 4.61
C SER A 664 -14.97 -5.49 3.61
N SER A 665 -15.00 -5.84 2.33
CA SER A 665 -15.81 -5.06 1.37
C SER A 665 -17.27 -5.03 1.81
N PRO A 666 -18.00 -3.92 1.57
CA PRO A 666 -19.40 -3.80 1.94
C PRO A 666 -20.31 -4.77 1.18
N ILE A 667 -21.43 -5.12 1.79
CA ILE A 667 -22.63 -5.66 1.11
C ILE A 667 -23.67 -4.55 1.11
N TRP A 668 -24.25 -4.29 -0.06
CA TRP A 668 -25.29 -3.25 -0.23
C TRP A 668 -26.68 -3.90 -0.27
N TYR A 669 -27.58 -3.39 0.55
CA TYR A 669 -28.98 -3.73 0.46
C TYR A 669 -29.71 -2.69 -0.42
N LYS A 670 -30.49 -3.17 -1.36
CA LYS A 670 -31.37 -2.39 -2.23
C LYS A 670 -32.81 -2.85 -2.04
N PRO A 671 -33.74 -1.91 -1.69
CA PRO A 671 -35.15 -2.20 -1.53
C PRO A 671 -35.84 -2.84 -2.73
#